data_0da8e700459fe6730e3e5f3872a0e5b2
#
_entry.id   0da8e700459fe6730e3e5f3872a0e5b2
#
_cell.length_a   1.000
_cell.length_b   1.000
_cell.length_c   1.000
_cell.angle_alpha   90.00
_cell.angle_beta   90.00
_cell.angle_gamma   90.00
#
_symmetry.space_group_name_H-M   'P 1'
#
loop_
_entity.id
_entity.type
_entity.pdbx_description
1 polymer ?
#
loop_
_entity_poly.entity_id
_entity_poly.type
_entity_poly.pdbx_seq_one_letter_code
_entity_poly.pdbx_strand_id
1 'polypeptide(L)'
;ERMNNNQNKTNLEGINNTNNNGGTNSSNLVTQNPSIKILVGYHKPAVLLKDEILTPIHLGRALATQASKDGEMSKEDFEWMCDNTIGDDTGDNISHLNRYFCELTGIYWAWKNYDKLGNPDYVGFMHYRRIFDFNEGSSLEPLQEYDTLTSVYLGNFDTNYKAKLYSLIECSDIIAPSPYIIANNNIENNYKSDKVVKFWKTDDLFFDILKEIIKNDFPEYANLADNYFLQNRLYCFNMFILPRNIFIRYCEFVFHIIFKLFEQTKNVNFNSLMHMRNCAYIGEIVTGLFFEILGSEHKNIKKLNVALFRNTEIKTLEYCSKNFEILNKNKLPLKSSPKISVIMPCYNRESYISQAIESILYQTYTDFELIIIDDCSTDNTLKIVASYAKQDNRIILVKKFKNSGIVEGLNIGLYLARGKYIARMDDDDISLPQRFEKQLKYMENNSEIAVLGSLFHFIKNDKIIKNNAFNWVKETEPTCQSFILHFFCGMCHPTAFIRKEFLDKNNLFYLEDFKYSEDYVLWVQILKNGGKIANYPEVLLYYRLHPNRSSITKEALSIQRNIDSKIKTVTLSPFLSQHKINEILEKENTFLVFNYGKKQFVYEILMQMQDNNYFSDDTYNQMIKKYCGIESHMHIFFACDSNYVQHLCVCIASILKNSLPNEGFSFYILDGGLKSRRKMLLELKKIRDFEIEFIQIDKSIFENIPLTIDYITKETYYRYIIPLVKPELKKCLYLDCDIVVEDSLNFIWNIDLKDNYVAAVKDTWVTTHNYYKNAYNLKNSFNAGVLLINLEQWRKDDISEKLFLNTESLAKNNIMQWQDQDVLNYTFGNKWIILGPRYNVQYSFYKDTQQDLYDDVDMELAKNYPIIIHYTGIKPWREYSCEQHPLWKKYWEYIEFTAYKEK
;
A
#
# COMPACT_ATOMS: atom_id res chain seq x y z
N GLU A 1 -1.89 -51.14 -0.61
CA GLU A 1 -2.80 -52.10 0.00
C GLU A 1 -3.95 -51.36 0.66
N ARG A 2 -5.06 -51.44 0.01
CA ARG A 2 -6.32 -52.13 0.35
C ARG A 2 -7.13 -51.36 1.41
N MET A 3 -8.26 -50.94 1.05
CA MET A 3 -9.63 -51.46 0.84
C MET A 3 -10.46 -51.16 2.09
N ASN A 4 -11.64 -50.77 2.04
CA ASN A 4 -12.86 -50.92 1.29
C ASN A 4 -14.04 -50.45 2.17
N ASN A 5 -15.04 -49.82 1.53
CA ASN A 5 -16.47 -50.16 1.57
C ASN A 5 -17.26 -49.96 2.87
N ASN A 6 -18.45 -49.45 2.90
CA ASN A 6 -19.69 -49.59 2.16
C ASN A 6 -20.75 -48.68 2.77
N GLN A 7 -21.56 -47.96 1.99
CA GLN A 7 -22.97 -48.27 1.62
C GLN A 7 -23.96 -48.43 2.82
N ASN A 8 -25.02 -47.69 2.92
CA ASN A 8 -26.32 -47.75 2.21
C ASN A 8 -27.34 -46.85 2.92
N LYS A 9 -28.10 -46.07 2.15
CA LYS A 9 -29.51 -46.24 1.76
C LYS A 9 -30.57 -46.09 2.88
N THR A 10 -31.44 -45.18 2.67
CA THR A 10 -32.81 -45.12 2.16
C THR A 10 -33.86 -44.70 3.18
N ASN A 11 -34.70 -43.87 2.76
CA ASN A 11 -36.17 -43.77 2.50
C ASN A 11 -36.87 -42.79 3.48
N LEU A 12 -37.50 -41.79 2.94
CA LEU A 12 -38.86 -41.53 2.40
C LEU A 12 -40.02 -41.51 3.41
N GLU A 13 -40.84 -40.46 3.21
CA GLU A 13 -42.25 -40.28 3.60
C GLU A 13 -42.53 -39.75 5.02
N GLY A 14 -43.37 -38.78 5.22
CA GLY A 14 -44.48 -38.18 4.47
C GLY A 14 -45.21 -37.11 5.29
N ILE A 15 -45.69 -36.13 4.60
CA ILE A 15 -47.05 -35.55 4.59
C ILE A 15 -47.70 -35.09 5.94
N ASN A 16 -47.94 -33.82 5.99
CA ASN A 16 -49.20 -33.02 6.12
C ASN A 16 -49.30 -31.95 7.19
N ASN A 17 -49.50 -30.76 6.65
CA ASN A 17 -50.48 -29.72 7.02
C ASN A 17 -50.77 -29.38 8.49
N THR A 18 -50.67 -28.13 8.90
CA THR A 18 -51.65 -27.03 8.76
C THR A 18 -51.33 -25.80 9.62
N ASN A 19 -51.55 -24.66 9.01
CA ASN A 19 -52.04 -23.39 9.54
C ASN A 19 -51.21 -22.44 10.40
N ASN A 20 -50.94 -21.32 9.75
CA ASN A 20 -51.16 -19.90 10.14
C ASN A 20 -50.67 -19.44 11.51
N ASN A 21 -49.68 -18.55 11.54
CA ASN A 21 -49.93 -17.16 11.89
C ASN A 21 -48.69 -16.26 11.63
N GLY A 22 -48.99 -15.05 11.20
CA GLY A 22 -48.12 -14.04 10.69
C GLY A 22 -46.92 -13.66 11.58
N GLY A 23 -45.81 -13.53 10.96
CA GLY A 23 -44.63 -12.87 11.45
C GLY A 23 -43.77 -12.53 10.22
N THR A 24 -43.67 -11.27 9.92
CA THR A 24 -42.79 -10.72 8.89
C THR A 24 -41.36 -11.04 9.21
N ASN A 25 -40.85 -12.13 8.65
CA ASN A 25 -39.40 -12.39 8.53
C ASN A 25 -38.96 -11.93 7.16
N SER A 26 -38.26 -10.81 7.10
CA SER A 26 -37.41 -10.47 5.97
C SER A 26 -36.31 -11.53 5.87
N SER A 27 -36.54 -12.57 5.05
CA SER A 27 -35.48 -13.48 4.63
C SER A 27 -34.46 -12.69 3.82
N ASN A 28 -33.28 -12.48 4.36
CA ASN A 28 -32.10 -12.14 3.59
C ASN A 28 -31.88 -13.28 2.58
N LEU A 29 -32.36 -13.11 1.35
CA LEU A 29 -31.91 -13.84 0.19
C LEU A 29 -30.44 -13.44 0.00
N VAL A 30 -29.52 -14.27 0.43
CA VAL A 30 -28.14 -14.22 -0.03
C VAL A 30 -28.24 -14.49 -1.53
N THR A 31 -28.20 -13.43 -2.34
CA THR A 31 -28.10 -13.54 -3.79
C THR A 31 -26.75 -14.16 -4.10
N GLN A 32 -26.76 -15.43 -4.48
CA GLN A 32 -25.56 -16.13 -4.91
C GLN A 32 -25.04 -15.43 -6.17
N ASN A 33 -23.78 -15.02 -6.20
CA ASN A 33 -23.16 -14.40 -7.37
C ASN A 33 -23.34 -15.31 -8.61
N PRO A 34 -23.61 -14.73 -9.81
CA PRO A 34 -23.74 -15.51 -11.03
C PRO A 34 -22.44 -16.28 -11.34
N SER A 35 -22.57 -17.48 -11.88
CA SER A 35 -21.41 -18.27 -12.30
C SER A 35 -20.84 -17.71 -13.61
N ILE A 36 -19.51 -17.52 -13.66
CA ILE A 36 -18.81 -16.90 -14.78
C ILE A 36 -17.66 -17.80 -15.23
N LYS A 37 -17.50 -17.97 -16.55
CA LYS A 37 -16.31 -18.58 -17.16
C LYS A 37 -15.79 -17.65 -18.27
N ILE A 38 -14.52 -17.27 -18.17
CA ILE A 38 -13.82 -16.50 -19.19
C ILE A 38 -12.73 -17.37 -19.79
N LEU A 39 -12.90 -17.75 -21.04
CA LEU A 39 -11.89 -18.50 -21.78
C LEU A 39 -10.74 -17.57 -22.14
N VAL A 40 -9.52 -18.02 -21.85
CA VAL A 40 -8.28 -17.32 -22.23
C VAL A 40 -7.57 -18.14 -23.30
N GLY A 41 -7.56 -17.64 -24.53
CA GLY A 41 -6.99 -18.32 -25.69
C GLY A 41 -5.46 -18.32 -25.69
N TYR A 42 -4.84 -19.51 -25.81
CA TYR A 42 -3.40 -19.72 -25.90
C TYR A 42 -3.03 -20.43 -27.20
N HIS A 43 -1.88 -20.05 -27.79
CA HIS A 43 -1.29 -20.73 -28.95
C HIS A 43 0.06 -21.38 -28.65
N LYS A 44 0.67 -21.03 -27.52
CA LYS A 44 1.94 -21.54 -27.05
C LYS A 44 2.06 -21.38 -25.54
N PRO A 45 2.99 -22.05 -24.86
CA PRO A 45 3.26 -21.81 -23.46
C PRO A 45 3.52 -20.33 -23.18
N ALA A 46 2.85 -19.81 -22.15
CA ALA A 46 2.94 -18.44 -21.70
C ALA A 46 2.55 -18.35 -20.21
N VAL A 47 2.69 -17.20 -19.59
CA VAL A 47 2.19 -16.97 -18.22
C VAL A 47 0.73 -17.40 -18.13
N LEU A 48 0.46 -18.36 -17.23
CA LEU A 48 -0.84 -19.03 -17.14
C LEU A 48 -1.83 -18.18 -16.32
N LEU A 49 -2.92 -17.78 -16.96
CA LEU A 49 -4.07 -17.13 -16.32
C LEU A 49 -5.16 -18.19 -16.08
N LYS A 50 -5.25 -18.68 -14.83
CA LYS A 50 -6.14 -19.79 -14.47
C LYS A 50 -6.63 -19.63 -13.03
N ASP A 51 -7.95 -19.58 -12.86
CA ASP A 51 -8.62 -19.67 -11.56
C ASP A 51 -10.07 -20.21 -11.74
N GLU A 52 -10.96 -19.98 -10.79
CA GLU A 52 -12.36 -20.43 -10.91
C GLU A 52 -13.15 -19.73 -12.01
N ILE A 53 -12.75 -18.53 -12.45
CA ILE A 53 -13.37 -17.74 -13.53
C ILE A 53 -12.56 -17.90 -14.83
N LEU A 54 -11.25 -17.73 -14.75
CA LEU A 54 -10.34 -17.78 -15.92
C LEU A 54 -10.02 -19.22 -16.30
N THR A 55 -10.36 -19.58 -17.52
CA THR A 55 -10.18 -20.94 -18.05
C THR A 55 -9.28 -20.91 -19.29
N PRO A 56 -8.01 -21.33 -19.19
CA PRO A 56 -7.11 -21.36 -20.34
C PRO A 56 -7.52 -22.41 -21.36
N ILE A 57 -7.56 -22.04 -22.65
CA ILE A 57 -7.91 -22.92 -23.77
C ILE A 57 -6.82 -22.88 -24.85
N HIS A 58 -6.35 -24.06 -25.28
CA HIS A 58 -5.41 -24.20 -26.39
C HIS A 58 -6.16 -24.13 -27.72
N LEU A 59 -5.90 -23.07 -28.46
CA LEU A 59 -6.54 -22.80 -29.76
C LEU A 59 -5.81 -23.49 -30.89
N GLY A 60 -6.54 -24.23 -31.73
CA GLY A 60 -5.99 -24.98 -32.84
C GLY A 60 -5.15 -26.20 -32.38
N ARG A 61 -5.49 -26.83 -31.28
CA ARG A 61 -4.75 -28.00 -30.75
C ARG A 61 -4.63 -29.11 -31.76
N ALA A 62 -5.64 -29.34 -32.61
CA ALA A 62 -5.58 -30.33 -33.70
C ALA A 62 -4.44 -30.09 -34.73
N LEU A 63 -3.91 -28.85 -34.80
CA LEU A 63 -2.83 -28.44 -35.69
C LEU A 63 -1.49 -28.19 -34.97
N ALA A 64 -1.42 -28.33 -33.67
CA ALA A 64 -0.30 -27.88 -32.86
C ALA A 64 1.01 -28.63 -33.16
N THR A 65 0.93 -29.84 -33.67
CA THR A 65 2.09 -30.68 -34.10
C THR A 65 2.45 -30.51 -35.58
N GLN A 66 1.77 -29.62 -36.31
CA GLN A 66 2.04 -29.35 -37.73
C GLN A 66 2.82 -28.03 -37.84
N ALA A 67 3.60 -27.89 -38.92
CA ALA A 67 4.30 -26.65 -39.23
C ALA A 67 3.31 -25.48 -39.28
N SER A 68 3.51 -24.51 -38.42
CA SER A 68 2.68 -23.31 -38.26
C SER A 68 3.44 -22.04 -38.64
N LYS A 69 2.78 -20.87 -38.57
CA LYS A 69 3.44 -19.58 -38.79
C LYS A 69 4.64 -19.36 -37.85
N ASP A 70 4.56 -19.88 -36.63
CA ASP A 70 5.56 -19.71 -35.58
C ASP A 70 6.55 -20.92 -35.50
N GLY A 71 6.43 -21.87 -36.42
CA GLY A 71 7.20 -23.11 -36.44
C GLY A 71 6.42 -24.32 -35.90
N GLU A 72 7.05 -25.49 -35.88
CA GLU A 72 6.51 -26.70 -35.25
C GLU A 72 6.61 -26.56 -33.71
N MET A 73 5.53 -26.88 -33.00
CA MET A 73 5.54 -26.89 -31.55
C MET A 73 6.43 -28.02 -31.02
N SER A 74 7.30 -27.74 -30.07
CA SER A 74 8.11 -28.79 -29.43
C SER A 74 7.21 -29.78 -28.67
N LYS A 75 7.72 -30.98 -28.44
CA LYS A 75 7.00 -31.99 -27.65
C LYS A 75 6.76 -31.49 -26.22
N GLU A 76 7.75 -30.87 -25.63
CA GLU A 76 7.69 -30.28 -24.29
C GLU A 76 6.64 -29.17 -24.19
N ASP A 77 6.59 -28.28 -25.18
CA ASP A 77 5.57 -27.23 -25.25
C ASP A 77 4.17 -27.81 -25.41
N PHE A 78 4.01 -28.82 -26.25
CA PHE A 78 2.73 -29.48 -26.46
C PHE A 78 2.24 -30.20 -25.18
N GLU A 79 3.13 -30.92 -24.48
CA GLU A 79 2.84 -31.57 -23.19
C GLU A 79 2.44 -30.49 -22.16
N TRP A 80 3.21 -29.39 -22.05
CA TRP A 80 2.84 -28.28 -21.17
C TRP A 80 1.44 -27.70 -21.47
N MET A 81 1.12 -27.52 -22.77
CA MET A 81 -0.20 -27.04 -23.18
C MET A 81 -1.31 -28.02 -22.83
N CYS A 82 -1.07 -29.32 -22.94
CA CYS A 82 -2.05 -30.35 -22.56
C CYS A 82 -2.32 -30.38 -21.07
N ASP A 83 -1.29 -30.20 -20.24
CA ASP A 83 -1.39 -30.26 -18.80
C ASP A 83 -2.06 -29.00 -18.19
N ASN A 84 -1.91 -27.85 -18.84
CA ASN A 84 -2.30 -26.57 -18.28
C ASN A 84 -3.56 -25.95 -18.89
N THR A 85 -3.98 -26.41 -20.08
CA THR A 85 -5.11 -25.84 -20.82
C THR A 85 -6.10 -26.91 -21.24
N ILE A 86 -7.38 -26.52 -21.39
CA ILE A 86 -8.33 -27.37 -22.12
C ILE A 86 -8.06 -27.27 -23.63
N GLY A 87 -8.36 -28.32 -24.41
CA GLY A 87 -8.18 -28.31 -25.87
C GLY A 87 -9.45 -27.94 -26.59
N ASP A 88 -9.32 -27.10 -27.61
CA ASP A 88 -10.43 -26.80 -28.55
C ASP A 88 -10.69 -27.91 -29.58
N ASP A 89 -10.00 -29.06 -29.49
CA ASP A 89 -10.08 -30.24 -30.35
C ASP A 89 -10.97 -31.35 -29.80
N THR A 90 -11.64 -31.12 -28.67
CA THR A 90 -12.50 -32.15 -28.02
C THR A 90 -13.99 -31.90 -28.31
N GLY A 91 -14.79 -32.98 -28.40
CA GLY A 91 -16.23 -32.87 -28.66
C GLY A 91 -16.55 -32.29 -30.04
N ASP A 92 -17.65 -31.55 -30.14
CA ASP A 92 -17.97 -30.81 -31.37
C ASP A 92 -17.06 -29.60 -31.53
N ASN A 93 -16.21 -29.58 -32.54
CA ASN A 93 -15.14 -28.61 -32.70
C ASN A 93 -14.77 -28.32 -34.15
N ILE A 94 -14.08 -27.22 -34.37
CA ILE A 94 -13.48 -26.80 -35.64
C ILE A 94 -11.98 -26.49 -35.50
N SER A 95 -11.30 -27.13 -34.54
CA SER A 95 -9.89 -26.90 -34.22
C SER A 95 -8.96 -27.03 -35.44
N HIS A 96 -9.27 -27.99 -36.36
CA HIS A 96 -8.53 -28.17 -37.61
C HIS A 96 -8.63 -26.97 -38.58
N LEU A 97 -9.57 -26.07 -38.39
CA LEU A 97 -9.74 -24.84 -39.17
C LEU A 97 -9.06 -23.62 -38.55
N ASN A 98 -8.30 -23.78 -37.48
CA ASN A 98 -7.72 -22.65 -36.74
C ASN A 98 -6.89 -21.69 -37.59
N ARG A 99 -6.24 -22.17 -38.65
CA ARG A 99 -5.50 -21.30 -39.61
C ARG A 99 -6.39 -20.26 -40.27
N TYR A 100 -7.67 -20.51 -40.40
CA TYR A 100 -8.66 -19.61 -40.99
C TYR A 100 -9.45 -18.82 -39.96
N PHE A 101 -9.73 -19.44 -38.81
CA PHE A 101 -10.68 -18.95 -37.83
C PHE A 101 -10.03 -18.41 -36.54
N CYS A 102 -8.73 -18.66 -36.31
CA CYS A 102 -7.97 -18.17 -35.14
C CYS A 102 -8.73 -18.38 -33.82
N GLU A 103 -8.99 -17.31 -33.07
CA GLU A 103 -9.68 -17.33 -31.79
C GLU A 103 -11.12 -17.89 -31.86
N LEU A 104 -11.74 -17.79 -33.00
CA LEU A 104 -13.11 -18.30 -33.22
C LEU A 104 -13.23 -19.81 -33.01
N THR A 105 -12.13 -20.60 -33.15
CA THR A 105 -12.17 -22.03 -32.86
C THR A 105 -12.48 -22.33 -31.40
N GLY A 106 -11.90 -21.55 -30.49
CA GLY A 106 -12.19 -21.66 -29.06
C GLY A 106 -13.58 -21.16 -28.67
N ILE A 107 -14.08 -20.11 -29.36
CA ILE A 107 -15.43 -19.59 -29.13
C ILE A 107 -16.46 -20.62 -29.63
N TYR A 108 -16.22 -21.23 -30.80
CA TYR A 108 -17.06 -22.33 -31.33
C TYR A 108 -17.08 -23.52 -30.36
N TRP A 109 -15.91 -23.92 -29.90
CA TRP A 109 -15.81 -25.02 -28.93
C TRP A 109 -16.61 -24.72 -27.64
N ALA A 110 -16.52 -23.52 -27.09
CA ALA A 110 -17.29 -23.11 -25.93
C ALA A 110 -18.81 -23.17 -26.17
N TRP A 111 -19.27 -22.76 -27.36
CA TRP A 111 -20.67 -22.83 -27.75
C TRP A 111 -21.18 -24.27 -27.82
N LYS A 112 -20.43 -25.14 -28.49
CA LYS A 112 -20.84 -26.53 -28.73
C LYS A 112 -20.61 -27.47 -27.53
N ASN A 113 -19.74 -27.10 -26.60
CA ASN A 113 -19.42 -27.90 -25.43
C ASN A 113 -19.68 -27.12 -24.13
N TYR A 114 -20.79 -26.38 -24.10
CA TYR A 114 -21.14 -25.48 -22.99
C TYR A 114 -21.28 -26.20 -21.65
N ASP A 115 -21.77 -27.45 -21.69
CA ASP A 115 -21.87 -28.35 -20.53
C ASP A 115 -20.51 -28.65 -19.90
N LYS A 116 -19.45 -28.76 -20.68
CA LYS A 116 -18.08 -28.98 -20.19
C LYS A 116 -17.51 -27.77 -19.45
N LEU A 117 -18.08 -26.59 -19.64
CA LEU A 117 -17.77 -25.39 -18.88
C LEU A 117 -18.54 -25.29 -17.55
N GLY A 118 -19.43 -26.27 -17.26
CA GLY A 118 -20.26 -26.27 -16.07
C GLY A 118 -21.53 -25.41 -16.21
N ASN A 119 -21.99 -25.14 -17.44
CA ASN A 119 -23.18 -24.33 -17.73
C ASN A 119 -23.20 -22.95 -17.03
N PRO A 120 -22.17 -22.13 -17.16
CA PRO A 120 -22.07 -20.84 -16.48
C PRO A 120 -23.21 -19.88 -16.91
N ASP A 121 -23.56 -18.92 -16.03
CA ASP A 121 -24.54 -17.87 -16.34
C ASP A 121 -23.95 -16.86 -17.33
N TYR A 122 -22.62 -16.63 -17.26
CA TYR A 122 -21.87 -15.75 -18.16
C TYR A 122 -20.68 -16.47 -18.78
N VAL A 123 -20.43 -16.22 -20.05
CA VAL A 123 -19.23 -16.66 -20.78
C VAL A 123 -18.49 -15.45 -21.32
N GLY A 124 -17.19 -15.44 -21.12
CA GLY A 124 -16.29 -14.46 -21.71
C GLY A 124 -15.21 -15.12 -22.57
N PHE A 125 -14.57 -14.29 -23.40
CA PHE A 125 -13.40 -14.67 -24.16
C PHE A 125 -12.36 -13.56 -24.13
N MET A 126 -11.10 -13.93 -23.85
CA MET A 126 -9.91 -13.09 -23.90
C MET A 126 -8.76 -13.86 -24.55
N HIS A 127 -7.67 -13.17 -24.84
CA HIS A 127 -6.47 -13.79 -25.35
C HIS A 127 -5.33 -13.60 -24.32
N TYR A 128 -4.42 -14.56 -24.17
CA TYR A 128 -3.32 -14.48 -23.20
C TYR A 128 -2.41 -13.24 -23.35
N ARG A 129 -2.45 -12.56 -24.49
CA ARG A 129 -1.75 -11.29 -24.74
C ARG A 129 -2.64 -10.05 -24.71
N ARG A 130 -3.96 -10.21 -24.58
CA ARG A 130 -4.96 -9.13 -24.63
C ARG A 130 -6.02 -9.41 -23.59
N ILE A 131 -6.10 -8.58 -22.61
CA ILE A 131 -6.89 -8.82 -21.40
C ILE A 131 -7.73 -7.58 -21.12
N PHE A 132 -8.95 -7.74 -20.62
CA PHE A 132 -9.76 -6.62 -20.17
C PHE A 132 -9.09 -5.92 -18.98
N ASP A 133 -9.02 -4.59 -19.03
CA ASP A 133 -8.66 -3.77 -17.90
C ASP A 133 -9.90 -3.53 -17.01
N PHE A 134 -9.99 -4.25 -15.91
CA PHE A 134 -11.08 -4.09 -14.95
C PHE A 134 -10.92 -2.86 -14.04
N ASN A 135 -9.84 -2.09 -14.14
CA ASN A 135 -9.62 -0.86 -13.38
C ASN A 135 -10.15 0.34 -14.16
N GLU A 136 -11.36 0.78 -13.85
CA GLU A 136 -11.94 1.98 -14.47
C GLU A 136 -11.09 3.23 -14.19
N GLY A 137 -10.78 3.99 -15.22
CA GLY A 137 -10.23 5.33 -15.11
C GLY A 137 -8.73 5.50 -15.25
N SER A 138 -7.96 4.45 -15.56
CA SER A 138 -6.49 4.57 -15.64
C SER A 138 -5.96 5.17 -16.95
N SER A 139 -6.76 5.25 -18.03
CA SER A 139 -6.32 5.81 -19.32
C SER A 139 -7.47 6.27 -20.20
N LEU A 140 -7.20 7.30 -21.02
CA LEU A 140 -8.08 7.78 -22.09
C LEU A 140 -7.97 6.94 -23.37
N GLU A 141 -6.94 6.06 -23.48
CA GLU A 141 -6.68 5.25 -24.65
C GLU A 141 -7.38 3.88 -24.54
N PRO A 142 -8.13 3.46 -25.56
CA PRO A 142 -8.84 2.17 -25.59
C PRO A 142 -7.94 0.94 -25.49
N LEU A 143 -6.68 1.07 -25.93
CA LEU A 143 -5.67 0.02 -25.92
C LEU A 143 -4.43 0.52 -25.21
N GLN A 144 -4.01 -0.17 -24.15
CA GLN A 144 -2.76 0.09 -23.43
C GLN A 144 -1.74 -0.99 -23.73
N GLU A 145 -0.56 -0.60 -24.19
CA GLU A 145 0.55 -1.52 -24.40
C GLU A 145 1.43 -1.63 -23.15
N TYR A 146 1.79 -2.86 -22.82
CA TYR A 146 2.69 -3.21 -21.72
C TYR A 146 3.81 -4.11 -22.23
N ASP A 147 5.01 -3.98 -21.68
CA ASP A 147 6.13 -4.81 -22.12
C ASP A 147 5.96 -6.27 -21.69
N THR A 148 5.57 -6.53 -20.44
CA THR A 148 5.41 -7.89 -19.92
C THR A 148 4.07 -8.09 -19.19
N LEU A 149 3.54 -9.33 -19.24
CA LEU A 149 2.33 -9.68 -18.51
C LEU A 149 2.48 -9.50 -16.99
N THR A 150 3.70 -9.66 -16.47
CA THR A 150 4.01 -9.53 -15.05
C THR A 150 3.75 -8.12 -14.51
N SER A 151 4.02 -7.08 -15.30
CA SER A 151 3.80 -5.68 -14.90
C SER A 151 2.33 -5.33 -14.73
N VAL A 152 1.46 -5.99 -15.49
CA VAL A 152 0.00 -5.82 -15.36
C VAL A 152 -0.60 -6.79 -14.35
N TYR A 153 -0.03 -7.96 -14.18
CA TYR A 153 -0.47 -8.90 -13.14
C TYR A 153 -0.45 -8.26 -11.75
N LEU A 154 0.53 -7.38 -11.49
CA LEU A 154 0.54 -6.54 -10.29
C LEU A 154 -0.47 -5.37 -10.35
N GLY A 155 -0.96 -4.99 -11.52
CA GLY A 155 -1.82 -3.84 -11.75
C GLY A 155 -3.31 -4.14 -11.89
N ASN A 156 -3.70 -5.20 -12.61
CA ASN A 156 -5.09 -5.36 -13.07
C ASN A 156 -5.70 -6.72 -12.74
N PHE A 157 -4.90 -7.76 -12.49
CA PHE A 157 -5.34 -9.13 -12.22
C PHE A 157 -5.13 -9.56 -10.78
N ASP A 158 -5.12 -8.63 -9.87
CA ASP A 158 -5.10 -8.93 -8.45
C ASP A 158 -6.45 -9.52 -8.00
N THR A 159 -6.42 -10.11 -6.81
CA THR A 159 -7.55 -10.76 -6.12
C THR A 159 -8.89 -10.02 -6.22
N ASN A 160 -8.88 -8.76 -6.64
CA ASN A 160 -10.07 -7.91 -6.71
C ASN A 160 -10.71 -7.76 -8.12
N TYR A 161 -10.12 -8.31 -9.19
CA TYR A 161 -10.79 -8.25 -10.49
C TYR A 161 -12.16 -8.93 -10.46
N LYS A 162 -12.34 -9.95 -9.62
CA LYS A 162 -13.59 -10.69 -9.43
C LYS A 162 -14.69 -9.81 -8.86
N ALA A 163 -14.41 -9.09 -7.77
CA ALA A 163 -15.37 -8.17 -7.17
C ALA A 163 -15.78 -7.06 -8.16
N LYS A 164 -14.82 -6.51 -8.90
CA LYS A 164 -15.09 -5.53 -9.96
C LYS A 164 -15.90 -6.12 -11.10
N LEU A 165 -15.57 -7.34 -11.55
CA LEU A 165 -16.31 -8.03 -12.58
C LEU A 165 -17.76 -8.26 -12.16
N TYR A 166 -18.02 -8.72 -10.95
CA TYR A 166 -19.39 -8.88 -10.44
C TYR A 166 -20.13 -7.54 -10.38
N SER A 167 -19.51 -6.48 -9.88
CA SER A 167 -20.12 -5.13 -9.88
C SER A 167 -20.43 -4.63 -11.29
N LEU A 168 -19.57 -4.90 -12.27
CA LEU A 168 -19.80 -4.51 -13.67
C LEU A 168 -20.99 -5.29 -14.29
N ILE A 169 -21.11 -6.57 -13.97
CA ILE A 169 -22.20 -7.43 -14.44
C ILE A 169 -23.54 -7.01 -13.81
N GLU A 170 -23.55 -6.59 -12.55
CA GLU A 170 -24.75 -6.07 -11.88
C GLU A 170 -25.25 -4.76 -12.52
N CYS A 171 -24.34 -3.94 -13.05
CA CYS A 171 -24.65 -2.62 -13.61
C CYS A 171 -24.81 -2.62 -15.13
N SER A 172 -24.56 -3.74 -15.84
CA SER A 172 -24.60 -3.80 -17.31
C SER A 172 -25.14 -5.12 -17.81
N ASP A 173 -25.72 -5.12 -19.03
CA ASP A 173 -26.18 -6.37 -19.68
C ASP A 173 -25.01 -7.18 -20.23
N ILE A 174 -24.01 -6.51 -20.79
CA ILE A 174 -22.82 -7.12 -21.41
C ILE A 174 -21.56 -6.29 -21.21
N ILE A 175 -20.41 -6.94 -21.31
CA ILE A 175 -19.09 -6.28 -21.33
C ILE A 175 -18.44 -6.52 -22.70
N ALA A 176 -17.99 -5.43 -23.33
CA ALA A 176 -17.30 -5.41 -24.61
C ALA A 176 -15.99 -4.61 -24.52
N PRO A 177 -15.02 -4.80 -25.42
CA PRO A 177 -13.84 -3.95 -25.48
C PRO A 177 -14.22 -2.52 -25.89
N SER A 178 -13.50 -1.53 -25.40
CA SER A 178 -13.59 -0.16 -25.90
C SER A 178 -13.21 -0.13 -27.38
N PRO A 179 -14.00 0.50 -28.26
CA PRO A 179 -13.70 0.49 -29.68
C PRO A 179 -12.45 1.31 -30.00
N TYR A 180 -11.61 0.79 -30.87
CA TYR A 180 -10.46 1.48 -31.44
C TYR A 180 -10.94 2.52 -32.47
N ILE A 181 -10.37 3.73 -32.43
CA ILE A 181 -10.68 4.81 -33.36
C ILE A 181 -9.72 4.75 -34.54
N ILE A 182 -10.25 4.51 -35.74
CA ILE A 182 -9.48 4.53 -36.97
C ILE A 182 -9.29 5.97 -37.40
N ALA A 183 -8.07 6.49 -37.35
CA ALA A 183 -7.78 7.87 -37.72
C ALA A 183 -7.97 8.09 -39.22
N ASN A 184 -8.76 9.11 -39.57
CA ASN A 184 -9.00 9.56 -40.96
C ASN A 184 -9.56 8.51 -41.94
N ASN A 185 -10.23 7.46 -41.45
CA ASN A 185 -10.82 6.43 -42.27
C ASN A 185 -12.05 5.81 -41.61
N ASN A 186 -12.78 4.96 -42.36
CA ASN A 186 -13.87 4.15 -41.83
C ASN A 186 -13.53 2.65 -41.92
N ILE A 187 -14.38 1.79 -41.35
CA ILE A 187 -14.14 0.35 -41.29
C ILE A 187 -13.98 -0.23 -42.69
N GLU A 188 -14.90 0.08 -43.58
CA GLU A 188 -14.90 -0.43 -44.95
C GLU A 188 -13.65 -0.04 -45.75
N ASN A 189 -13.30 1.25 -45.74
CA ASN A 189 -12.12 1.74 -46.45
C ASN A 189 -10.79 1.29 -45.80
N ASN A 190 -10.78 1.09 -44.51
CA ASN A 190 -9.60 0.58 -43.81
C ASN A 190 -9.26 -0.85 -44.23
N TYR A 191 -10.26 -1.64 -44.56
CA TYR A 191 -10.07 -2.99 -45.05
C TYR A 191 -9.70 -3.04 -46.55
N LYS A 192 -10.19 -2.06 -47.34
CA LYS A 192 -9.94 -1.95 -48.77
C LYS A 192 -8.66 -1.22 -49.17
N SER A 193 -7.95 -0.58 -48.21
CA SER A 193 -6.82 0.29 -48.48
C SER A 193 -5.48 -0.33 -48.13
N ASP A 194 -4.59 -0.42 -49.11
CA ASP A 194 -3.20 -0.84 -48.92
C ASP A 194 -2.30 0.13 -48.12
N LYS A 195 -2.80 1.32 -47.74
CA LYS A 195 -1.95 2.44 -47.31
C LYS A 195 -2.03 2.83 -45.82
N VAL A 196 -3.02 2.45 -45.03
CA VAL A 196 -3.28 3.18 -43.81
C VAL A 196 -3.14 2.42 -42.51
N VAL A 197 -3.23 1.12 -42.41
CA VAL A 197 -2.92 0.43 -41.14
C VAL A 197 -2.33 -0.95 -41.37
N LYS A 198 -1.17 -1.18 -40.81
CA LYS A 198 -0.44 -2.46 -40.84
C LYS A 198 -1.17 -3.65 -40.20
N PHE A 199 -2.40 -3.49 -39.74
CA PHE A 199 -3.08 -4.52 -38.96
C PHE A 199 -3.88 -5.51 -39.81
N TRP A 200 -4.50 -5.07 -40.93
CA TRP A 200 -5.44 -5.89 -41.69
C TRP A 200 -5.25 -5.71 -43.18
N LYS A 201 -4.80 -6.74 -43.86
CA LYS A 201 -4.80 -6.82 -45.32
C LYS A 201 -5.83 -7.85 -45.68
N THR A 202 -7.10 -7.41 -45.79
CA THR A 202 -8.17 -8.26 -46.36
C THR A 202 -8.35 -7.95 -47.83
N ASP A 203 -8.74 -8.96 -48.59
CA ASP A 203 -9.12 -8.80 -49.97
C ASP A 203 -10.54 -8.19 -50.05
N ASP A 204 -10.77 -7.24 -50.96
CA ASP A 204 -12.08 -6.59 -51.17
C ASP A 204 -13.22 -7.61 -51.30
N LEU A 205 -12.91 -8.76 -51.92
CA LEU A 205 -13.83 -9.88 -52.10
C LEU A 205 -14.48 -10.33 -50.78
N PHE A 206 -13.74 -10.45 -49.69
CA PHE A 206 -14.29 -10.93 -48.41
C PHE A 206 -15.29 -9.96 -47.81
N PHE A 207 -15.03 -8.67 -47.96
CA PHE A 207 -15.93 -7.64 -47.45
C PHE A 207 -17.20 -7.51 -48.26
N ASP A 208 -17.10 -7.64 -49.55
CA ASP A 208 -18.27 -7.62 -50.46
C ASP A 208 -19.17 -8.86 -50.24
N ILE A 209 -18.58 -10.03 -50.07
CA ILE A 209 -19.31 -11.25 -49.69
C ILE A 209 -19.99 -11.08 -48.31
N LEU A 210 -19.34 -10.48 -47.35
CA LEU A 210 -19.91 -10.19 -46.02
C LEU A 210 -21.20 -9.36 -46.16
N LYS A 211 -21.14 -8.26 -46.91
CA LYS A 211 -22.31 -7.40 -47.16
C LYS A 211 -23.45 -8.17 -47.83
N GLU A 212 -23.13 -9.01 -48.80
CA GLU A 212 -24.12 -9.84 -49.50
C GLU A 212 -24.80 -10.85 -48.57
N ILE A 213 -24.02 -11.53 -47.70
CA ILE A 213 -24.54 -12.47 -46.70
C ILE A 213 -25.49 -11.74 -45.75
N ILE A 214 -25.08 -10.59 -45.21
CA ILE A 214 -25.92 -9.82 -44.29
C ILE A 214 -27.21 -9.37 -44.96
N LYS A 215 -27.14 -8.87 -46.17
CA LYS A 215 -28.30 -8.40 -46.92
C LYS A 215 -29.31 -9.53 -47.21
N ASN A 216 -28.80 -10.73 -47.50
CA ASN A 216 -29.66 -11.87 -47.90
C ASN A 216 -30.22 -12.63 -46.70
N ASP A 217 -29.40 -12.83 -45.64
CA ASP A 217 -29.77 -13.70 -44.54
C ASP A 217 -30.24 -12.93 -43.28
N PHE A 218 -29.88 -11.64 -43.16
CA PHE A 218 -30.24 -10.77 -42.06
C PHE A 218 -30.68 -9.38 -42.53
N PRO A 219 -31.70 -9.31 -43.44
CA PRO A 219 -32.11 -8.05 -44.09
C PRO A 219 -32.54 -6.98 -43.08
N GLU A 220 -33.01 -7.36 -41.88
CA GLU A 220 -33.37 -6.45 -40.80
C GLU A 220 -32.18 -5.67 -40.26
N TYR A 221 -30.95 -6.21 -40.36
CA TYR A 221 -29.73 -5.57 -39.91
C TYR A 221 -28.92 -4.92 -41.04
N ALA A 222 -29.31 -5.04 -42.29
CA ALA A 222 -28.55 -4.56 -43.44
C ALA A 222 -28.23 -3.04 -43.35
N ASN A 223 -29.22 -2.20 -43.04
CA ASN A 223 -29.02 -0.78 -42.90
C ASN A 223 -28.12 -0.42 -41.69
N LEU A 224 -28.25 -1.14 -40.57
CA LEU A 224 -27.40 -0.96 -39.42
C LEU A 224 -25.94 -1.34 -39.71
N ALA A 225 -25.75 -2.43 -40.45
CA ALA A 225 -24.44 -2.90 -40.89
C ALA A 225 -23.76 -1.89 -41.82
N ASP A 226 -24.47 -1.37 -42.84
CA ASP A 226 -23.92 -0.33 -43.70
C ASP A 226 -23.50 0.92 -42.93
N ASN A 227 -24.31 1.36 -41.97
CA ASN A 227 -23.99 2.47 -41.10
C ASN A 227 -22.76 2.19 -40.20
N TYR A 228 -22.65 0.98 -39.64
CA TYR A 228 -21.53 0.54 -38.87
C TYR A 228 -20.24 0.53 -39.68
N PHE A 229 -20.28 0.01 -40.91
CA PHE A 229 -19.09 -0.06 -41.79
C PHE A 229 -18.56 1.32 -42.22
N LEU A 230 -19.39 2.33 -42.20
CA LEU A 230 -19.01 3.74 -42.45
C LEU A 230 -18.50 4.44 -41.21
N GLN A 231 -18.56 3.84 -40.04
CA GLN A 231 -17.99 4.41 -38.79
C GLN A 231 -16.47 4.24 -38.76
N ASN A 232 -15.84 5.06 -37.92
CA ASN A 232 -14.41 4.95 -37.62
C ASN A 232 -14.13 4.23 -36.27
N ARG A 233 -15.12 3.54 -35.71
CA ARG A 233 -15.05 2.84 -34.42
C ARG A 233 -15.08 1.34 -34.65
N LEU A 234 -13.96 0.66 -34.41
CA LEU A 234 -13.84 -0.78 -34.62
C LEU A 234 -13.68 -1.50 -33.30
N TYR A 235 -14.52 -2.49 -33.01
CA TYR A 235 -14.33 -3.43 -31.91
C TYR A 235 -13.33 -4.52 -32.34
N CYS A 236 -12.20 -4.58 -31.65
CA CYS A 236 -11.12 -5.51 -31.98
C CYS A 236 -11.10 -6.73 -31.06
N PHE A 237 -10.42 -7.81 -31.52
CA PHE A 237 -9.91 -8.92 -30.72
C PHE A 237 -10.92 -10.01 -30.35
N ASN A 238 -12.14 -10.02 -30.85
CA ASN A 238 -13.17 -11.02 -30.50
C ASN A 238 -13.35 -11.23 -29.00
N MET A 239 -13.26 -10.14 -28.21
CA MET A 239 -13.35 -10.17 -26.75
C MET A 239 -14.74 -9.76 -26.27
N PHE A 240 -15.24 -10.44 -25.26
CA PHE A 240 -16.55 -10.15 -24.65
C PHE A 240 -16.73 -10.86 -23.31
N ILE A 241 -17.75 -10.44 -22.55
CA ILE A 241 -18.36 -11.22 -21.46
C ILE A 241 -19.86 -11.05 -21.61
N LEU A 242 -20.55 -12.15 -21.93
CA LEU A 242 -21.95 -12.19 -22.33
C LEU A 242 -22.75 -13.14 -21.42
N PRO A 243 -24.00 -12.81 -21.04
CA PRO A 243 -24.88 -13.77 -20.42
C PRO A 243 -25.21 -14.90 -21.42
N ARG A 244 -25.51 -16.09 -20.91
CA ARG A 244 -25.68 -17.32 -21.67
C ARG A 244 -26.57 -17.18 -22.90
N ASN A 245 -27.74 -16.56 -22.76
CA ASN A 245 -28.70 -16.40 -23.87
C ASN A 245 -28.15 -15.51 -24.98
N ILE A 246 -27.45 -14.44 -24.64
CA ILE A 246 -26.82 -13.53 -25.60
C ILE A 246 -25.61 -14.21 -26.25
N PHE A 247 -24.82 -14.99 -25.49
CA PHE A 247 -23.68 -15.75 -26.01
C PHE A 247 -24.14 -16.79 -27.09
N ILE A 248 -25.23 -17.52 -26.86
CA ILE A 248 -25.77 -18.46 -27.83
C ILE A 248 -26.18 -17.73 -29.11
N ARG A 249 -26.95 -16.63 -28.96
CA ARG A 249 -27.38 -15.80 -30.10
C ARG A 249 -26.18 -15.19 -30.86
N TYR A 250 -25.16 -14.76 -30.13
CA TYR A 250 -23.89 -14.27 -30.69
C TYR A 250 -23.25 -15.36 -31.59
N CYS A 251 -23.11 -16.57 -31.07
CA CYS A 251 -22.50 -17.67 -31.81
C CYS A 251 -23.33 -18.06 -33.04
N GLU A 252 -24.64 -18.13 -32.91
CA GLU A 252 -25.56 -18.41 -34.07
C GLU A 252 -25.39 -17.35 -35.16
N PHE A 253 -25.33 -16.07 -34.82
CA PHE A 253 -25.15 -14.98 -35.77
C PHE A 253 -23.76 -14.99 -36.41
N VAL A 254 -22.70 -15.00 -35.60
CA VAL A 254 -21.32 -14.91 -36.08
C VAL A 254 -20.95 -16.14 -36.92
N PHE A 255 -21.20 -17.36 -36.42
CA PHE A 255 -20.79 -18.57 -37.14
C PHE A 255 -21.64 -18.84 -38.39
N HIS A 256 -22.90 -18.39 -38.43
CA HIS A 256 -23.67 -18.42 -39.67
C HIS A 256 -22.96 -17.61 -40.77
N ILE A 257 -22.60 -16.39 -40.50
CA ILE A 257 -21.93 -15.50 -41.46
C ILE A 257 -20.55 -16.06 -41.84
N ILE A 258 -19.74 -16.42 -40.84
CA ILE A 258 -18.35 -16.81 -41.05
C ILE A 258 -18.24 -18.15 -41.80
N PHE A 259 -19.11 -19.14 -41.55
CA PHE A 259 -19.11 -20.39 -42.32
C PHE A 259 -19.56 -20.16 -43.78
N LYS A 260 -20.58 -19.35 -44.05
CA LYS A 260 -20.96 -18.99 -45.42
C LYS A 260 -19.82 -18.25 -46.14
N LEU A 261 -19.16 -17.31 -45.46
CA LEU A 261 -18.00 -16.61 -46.00
C LEU A 261 -16.87 -17.60 -46.34
N PHE A 262 -16.57 -18.53 -45.44
CA PHE A 262 -15.56 -19.55 -45.66
C PHE A 262 -15.87 -20.46 -46.82
N GLU A 263 -17.09 -20.98 -46.91
CA GLU A 263 -17.52 -21.85 -48.02
C GLU A 263 -17.41 -21.19 -49.39
N GLN A 264 -17.70 -19.88 -49.48
CA GLN A 264 -17.57 -19.13 -50.71
C GLN A 264 -16.12 -18.75 -51.07
N THR A 265 -15.22 -18.75 -50.10
CA THR A 265 -13.83 -18.29 -50.28
C THR A 265 -12.79 -19.40 -50.17
N LYS A 266 -13.12 -20.61 -49.70
CA LYS A 266 -12.17 -21.72 -49.45
C LYS A 266 -11.34 -22.17 -50.67
N ASN A 267 -11.84 -21.93 -51.90
CA ASN A 267 -11.16 -22.27 -53.14
C ASN A 267 -10.37 -21.08 -53.74
N VAL A 268 -10.34 -19.93 -53.09
CA VAL A 268 -9.55 -18.78 -53.51
C VAL A 268 -8.08 -19.09 -53.24
N ASN A 269 -7.23 -18.91 -54.22
CA ASN A 269 -5.81 -19.17 -54.11
C ASN A 269 -5.14 -18.03 -53.30
N PHE A 270 -4.74 -18.29 -52.07
CA PHE A 270 -4.17 -17.28 -51.18
C PHE A 270 -2.67 -17.19 -51.36
N ASN A 271 -2.17 -16.02 -51.75
CA ASN A 271 -0.73 -15.74 -51.96
C ASN A 271 0.07 -15.57 -50.62
N SER A 272 -0.58 -15.60 -49.47
CA SER A 272 0.08 -15.51 -48.17
C SER A 272 -0.75 -16.11 -47.03
N LEU A 273 -0.08 -16.55 -45.95
CA LEU A 273 -0.71 -16.99 -44.69
C LEU A 273 -1.61 -15.90 -44.05
N MET A 274 -1.36 -14.65 -44.33
CA MET A 274 -2.18 -13.52 -43.85
C MET A 274 -3.57 -13.52 -44.47
N HIS A 275 -3.68 -13.85 -45.77
CA HIS A 275 -4.97 -13.96 -46.48
C HIS A 275 -5.82 -15.13 -45.97
N MET A 276 -5.20 -16.19 -45.47
CA MET A 276 -5.93 -17.31 -44.87
C MET A 276 -6.72 -16.88 -43.62
N ARG A 277 -6.28 -15.87 -42.89
CA ARG A 277 -6.94 -15.37 -41.68
C ARG A 277 -8.07 -14.37 -41.90
N ASN A 278 -8.47 -14.14 -43.16
CA ASN A 278 -9.53 -13.19 -43.49
C ASN A 278 -10.86 -13.52 -42.78
N CYS A 279 -11.18 -14.78 -42.61
CA CYS A 279 -12.40 -15.19 -41.88
C CYS A 279 -12.32 -14.76 -40.38
N ALA A 280 -11.18 -14.86 -39.74
CA ALA A 280 -10.99 -14.40 -38.37
C ALA A 280 -11.11 -12.86 -38.26
N TYR A 281 -10.53 -12.13 -39.21
CA TYR A 281 -10.58 -10.66 -39.23
C TYR A 281 -12.01 -10.15 -39.49
N ILE A 282 -12.73 -10.76 -40.45
CA ILE A 282 -14.15 -10.46 -40.67
C ILE A 282 -14.95 -10.83 -39.40
N GLY A 283 -14.57 -11.88 -38.68
CA GLY A 283 -15.19 -12.27 -37.42
C GLY A 283 -15.15 -11.16 -36.38
N GLU A 284 -14.07 -10.38 -36.31
CA GLU A 284 -14.00 -9.22 -35.40
C GLU A 284 -14.95 -8.11 -35.81
N ILE A 285 -15.12 -7.86 -37.12
CA ILE A 285 -16.10 -6.88 -37.61
C ILE A 285 -17.51 -7.33 -37.30
N VAL A 286 -17.83 -8.62 -37.57
CA VAL A 286 -19.14 -9.20 -37.30
C VAL A 286 -19.46 -9.19 -35.81
N THR A 287 -18.43 -9.41 -34.94
CA THR A 287 -18.58 -9.26 -33.51
C THR A 287 -18.94 -7.82 -33.12
N GLY A 288 -18.27 -6.84 -33.74
CA GLY A 288 -18.57 -5.40 -33.50
C GLY A 288 -19.97 -5.05 -34.02
N LEU A 289 -20.38 -5.55 -35.16
CA LEU A 289 -21.74 -5.37 -35.66
C LEU A 289 -22.77 -5.95 -34.69
N PHE A 290 -22.49 -7.10 -34.10
CA PHE A 290 -23.39 -7.71 -33.11
C PHE A 290 -23.55 -6.80 -31.88
N PHE A 291 -22.49 -6.12 -31.41
CA PHE A 291 -22.60 -5.13 -30.32
C PHE A 291 -23.44 -3.92 -30.74
N GLU A 292 -23.35 -3.45 -31.98
CA GLU A 292 -24.22 -2.38 -32.49
C GLU A 292 -25.69 -2.83 -32.57
N ILE A 293 -25.95 -4.09 -32.93
CA ILE A 293 -27.31 -4.69 -32.90
C ILE A 293 -27.84 -4.67 -31.45
N LEU A 294 -27.06 -5.15 -30.49
CA LEU A 294 -27.45 -5.12 -29.07
C LEU A 294 -27.68 -3.70 -28.56
N GLY A 295 -26.86 -2.74 -28.97
CA GLY A 295 -27.04 -1.31 -28.63
C GLY A 295 -28.34 -0.75 -29.20
N SER A 296 -28.74 -1.14 -30.45
CA SER A 296 -30.02 -0.75 -31.05
C SER A 296 -31.22 -1.36 -30.33
N GLU A 297 -31.04 -2.49 -29.66
CA GLU A 297 -32.02 -3.15 -28.79
C GLU A 297 -32.05 -2.59 -27.35
N HIS A 298 -31.39 -1.46 -27.11
CA HIS A 298 -31.30 -0.80 -25.80
C HIS A 298 -30.60 -1.63 -24.69
N LYS A 299 -29.71 -2.54 -25.07
CA LYS A 299 -28.85 -3.24 -24.09
C LYS A 299 -27.80 -2.32 -23.53
N ASN A 300 -27.59 -2.39 -22.23
CA ASN A 300 -26.54 -1.63 -21.55
C ASN A 300 -25.19 -2.30 -21.76
N ILE A 301 -24.35 -1.73 -22.63
CA ILE A 301 -23.03 -2.25 -22.97
C ILE A 301 -21.95 -1.53 -22.18
N LYS A 302 -21.32 -2.22 -21.25
CA LYS A 302 -20.13 -1.71 -20.56
C LYS A 302 -18.90 -1.91 -21.44
N LYS A 303 -18.19 -0.82 -21.73
CA LYS A 303 -16.96 -0.84 -22.52
C LYS A 303 -15.75 -0.78 -21.61
N LEU A 304 -14.83 -1.73 -21.75
CA LEU A 304 -13.58 -1.79 -21.01
C LEU A 304 -12.38 -1.62 -21.94
N ASN A 305 -11.35 -0.96 -21.47
CA ASN A 305 -10.08 -0.88 -22.17
C ASN A 305 -9.40 -2.25 -22.21
N VAL A 306 -8.49 -2.43 -23.16
CA VAL A 306 -7.74 -3.68 -23.35
C VAL A 306 -6.27 -3.44 -23.07
N ALA A 307 -5.69 -4.28 -22.23
CA ALA A 307 -4.26 -4.36 -22.00
C ALA A 307 -3.63 -5.33 -23.00
N LEU A 308 -2.66 -4.85 -23.77
CA LEU A 308 -1.88 -5.64 -24.75
C LEU A 308 -0.46 -5.86 -24.24
N PHE A 309 -0.03 -7.12 -24.17
CA PHE A 309 1.30 -7.54 -23.73
C PHE A 309 2.20 -7.90 -24.90
N ARG A 310 3.39 -7.31 -24.96
CA ARG A 310 4.42 -7.65 -25.95
C ARG A 310 5.10 -8.97 -25.61
N ASN A 311 5.42 -9.18 -24.32
CA ASN A 311 6.10 -10.36 -23.81
C ASN A 311 5.22 -11.10 -22.80
N THR A 312 4.93 -12.36 -23.07
CA THR A 312 4.14 -13.25 -22.21
C THR A 312 4.86 -14.54 -21.90
N GLU A 313 6.15 -14.63 -22.22
CA GLU A 313 6.97 -15.80 -22.00
C GLU A 313 7.14 -16.08 -20.51
N ILE A 314 7.15 -17.35 -20.13
CA ILE A 314 7.49 -17.79 -18.79
C ILE A 314 8.98 -17.52 -18.60
N LYS A 315 9.33 -16.46 -17.88
CA LYS A 315 10.72 -16.17 -17.55
C LYS A 315 11.14 -17.06 -16.39
N THR A 316 12.24 -17.75 -16.55
CA THR A 316 12.99 -18.42 -15.48
C THR A 316 14.33 -17.76 -15.32
N LEU A 317 14.99 -17.93 -14.18
CA LEU A 317 16.34 -17.37 -13.96
C LEU A 317 17.40 -17.88 -14.97
N GLU A 318 17.11 -18.94 -15.70
CA GLU A 318 18.03 -19.49 -16.73
C GLU A 318 18.35 -18.51 -17.85
N TYR A 319 17.50 -17.50 -18.09
CA TYR A 319 17.78 -16.46 -19.10
C TYR A 319 19.09 -15.70 -18.80
N CYS A 320 19.47 -15.60 -17.52
CA CYS A 320 20.71 -14.93 -17.10
C CYS A 320 21.98 -15.67 -17.53
N SER A 321 21.90 -16.99 -17.78
CA SER A 321 23.08 -17.86 -17.99
C SER A 321 24.00 -17.46 -19.15
N LYS A 322 23.47 -16.68 -20.11
CA LYS A 322 24.20 -16.25 -21.33
C LYS A 322 24.78 -14.84 -21.21
N ASN A 323 24.58 -14.13 -20.09
CA ASN A 323 24.86 -12.69 -20.00
C ASN A 323 26.10 -12.35 -19.19
N PHE A 324 26.87 -13.34 -18.71
CA PHE A 324 28.01 -13.15 -17.84
C PHE A 324 29.08 -14.22 -18.00
N GLU A 325 30.25 -13.94 -17.45
CA GLU A 325 31.32 -14.90 -17.23
C GLU A 325 31.78 -14.94 -15.77
N ILE A 326 32.18 -16.12 -15.28
CA ILE A 326 32.83 -16.27 -13.97
C ILE A 326 34.34 -16.23 -14.16
N LEU A 327 35.02 -15.24 -13.60
CA LEU A 327 36.46 -15.00 -13.83
C LEU A 327 37.36 -15.94 -13.03
N ASN A 328 36.89 -16.56 -11.96
CA ASN A 328 37.67 -17.44 -11.08
C ASN A 328 37.12 -18.86 -10.97
N LYS A 329 36.54 -19.41 -12.05
CA LYS A 329 35.93 -20.76 -12.12
C LYS A 329 36.81 -21.89 -11.56
N ASN A 330 38.12 -21.82 -11.74
CA ASN A 330 39.05 -22.89 -11.36
C ASN A 330 39.29 -23.00 -9.83
N LYS A 331 38.70 -22.10 -9.02
CA LYS A 331 38.88 -22.06 -7.57
C LYS A 331 37.62 -22.42 -6.78
N LEU A 332 36.49 -22.65 -7.47
CA LEU A 332 35.23 -22.97 -6.80
C LEU A 332 35.30 -24.33 -6.09
N PRO A 333 34.99 -24.44 -4.79
CA PRO A 333 34.96 -25.71 -4.10
C PRO A 333 33.84 -26.60 -4.64
N LEU A 334 34.20 -27.76 -5.18
CA LEU A 334 33.31 -28.70 -5.90
C LEU A 334 32.38 -29.54 -5.00
N LYS A 335 32.51 -29.52 -3.68
CA LYS A 335 31.97 -30.59 -2.84
C LYS A 335 30.91 -30.23 -1.75
N SER A 336 30.64 -28.98 -1.40
CA SER A 336 29.58 -28.68 -0.46
C SER A 336 28.88 -27.36 -0.82
N SER A 337 27.54 -27.34 -0.78
CA SER A 337 26.77 -26.09 -0.83
C SER A 337 26.94 -25.34 0.49
N PRO A 338 27.32 -24.06 0.49
CA PRO A 338 27.38 -23.25 1.70
C PRO A 338 25.98 -23.03 2.28
N LYS A 339 25.91 -22.64 3.55
CA LYS A 339 24.63 -22.33 4.18
C LYS A 339 24.03 -21.02 3.62
N ILE A 340 24.88 -20.04 3.33
CA ILE A 340 24.51 -18.68 2.90
C ILE A 340 25.18 -18.35 1.59
N SER A 341 24.45 -17.81 0.62
CA SER A 341 24.99 -17.13 -0.56
C SER A 341 24.79 -15.62 -0.39
N VAL A 342 25.86 -14.85 -0.36
CA VAL A 342 25.83 -13.39 -0.31
C VAL A 342 25.83 -12.87 -1.75
N ILE A 343 24.88 -12.02 -2.11
CA ILE A 343 24.78 -11.41 -3.44
C ILE A 343 25.11 -9.92 -3.34
N MET A 344 26.17 -9.51 -4.05
CA MET A 344 26.68 -8.13 -4.06
C MET A 344 26.88 -7.66 -5.51
N PRO A 345 25.87 -7.04 -6.15
CA PRO A 345 26.07 -6.33 -7.41
C PRO A 345 26.96 -5.12 -7.19
N CYS A 346 27.84 -4.79 -8.12
CA CYS A 346 28.70 -3.60 -8.03
C CYS A 346 28.87 -2.89 -9.38
N TYR A 347 28.98 -1.56 -9.31
CA TYR A 347 29.27 -0.71 -10.46
C TYR A 347 29.92 0.61 -10.06
N ASN A 348 31.19 0.83 -10.49
CA ASN A 348 31.96 2.05 -10.22
C ASN A 348 31.98 2.44 -8.73
N ARG A 349 32.55 1.57 -7.89
CA ARG A 349 32.63 1.68 -6.42
C ARG A 349 34.04 1.54 -5.86
N GLU A 350 35.07 1.91 -6.62
CA GLU A 350 36.46 1.77 -6.20
C GLU A 350 36.77 2.36 -4.81
N SER A 351 36.02 3.40 -4.38
CA SER A 351 36.19 4.06 -3.07
C SER A 351 35.61 3.29 -1.90
N TYR A 352 34.67 2.38 -2.10
CA TYR A 352 33.88 1.77 -1.02
C TYR A 352 33.90 0.23 -1.03
N ILE A 353 34.09 -0.38 -2.21
CA ILE A 353 33.94 -1.83 -2.40
C ILE A 353 34.84 -2.66 -1.47
N SER A 354 36.03 -2.17 -1.12
CA SER A 354 36.94 -2.86 -0.20
C SER A 354 36.33 -3.01 1.19
N GLN A 355 35.75 -1.92 1.75
CA GLN A 355 35.10 -1.95 3.06
C GLN A 355 33.87 -2.86 3.06
N ALA A 356 33.09 -2.85 1.97
CA ALA A 356 31.92 -3.71 1.83
C ALA A 356 32.34 -5.20 1.81
N ILE A 357 33.33 -5.58 1.01
CA ILE A 357 33.86 -6.95 0.94
C ILE A 357 34.40 -7.38 2.30
N GLU A 358 35.26 -6.58 2.91
CA GLU A 358 35.86 -6.90 4.22
C GLU A 358 34.79 -7.09 5.30
N SER A 359 33.73 -6.28 5.32
CA SER A 359 32.64 -6.41 6.27
C SER A 359 31.88 -7.75 6.14
N ILE A 360 31.90 -8.36 4.96
CA ILE A 360 31.35 -9.70 4.74
C ILE A 360 32.39 -10.79 5.09
N LEU A 361 33.64 -10.63 4.70
CA LEU A 361 34.66 -11.65 4.96
C LEU A 361 34.92 -11.83 6.47
N TYR A 362 34.74 -10.79 7.27
CA TYR A 362 34.91 -10.77 8.74
C TYR A 362 33.63 -11.10 9.54
N GLN A 363 32.60 -11.68 8.91
CA GLN A 363 31.43 -12.16 9.64
C GLN A 363 31.81 -13.28 10.61
N THR A 364 31.16 -13.31 11.79
CA THR A 364 31.38 -14.38 12.80
C THR A 364 30.92 -15.75 12.32
N TYR A 365 29.92 -15.81 11.44
CA TYR A 365 29.49 -17.03 10.74
C TYR A 365 30.23 -17.16 9.40
N THR A 366 30.96 -18.25 9.19
CA THR A 366 31.95 -18.39 8.10
C THR A 366 31.52 -19.30 6.94
N ASP A 367 30.47 -20.10 7.10
CA ASP A 367 29.96 -21.01 6.04
C ASP A 367 29.06 -20.24 5.06
N PHE A 368 29.71 -19.47 4.19
CA PHE A 368 29.07 -18.71 3.13
C PHE A 368 29.94 -18.62 1.87
N GLU A 369 29.30 -18.32 0.75
CA GLU A 369 29.93 -17.82 -0.47
C GLU A 369 29.55 -16.36 -0.71
N LEU A 370 30.45 -15.60 -1.33
CA LEU A 370 30.23 -14.19 -1.70
C LEU A 370 30.27 -14.06 -3.21
N ILE A 371 29.12 -13.86 -3.82
CA ILE A 371 28.96 -13.69 -5.27
C ILE A 371 28.96 -12.20 -5.57
N ILE A 372 30.02 -11.69 -6.17
CA ILE A 372 30.18 -10.29 -6.56
C ILE A 372 30.00 -10.19 -8.06
N ILE A 373 29.01 -9.39 -8.48
CA ILE A 373 28.63 -9.26 -9.88
C ILE A 373 29.00 -7.84 -10.37
N ASP A 374 30.07 -7.74 -11.14
CA ASP A 374 30.50 -6.48 -11.75
C ASP A 374 29.67 -6.14 -12.99
N ASP A 375 28.98 -5.02 -12.97
CA ASP A 375 28.12 -4.51 -14.03
C ASP A 375 28.91 -3.66 -15.06
N CYS A 376 30.04 -4.18 -15.55
CA CYS A 376 30.95 -3.50 -16.48
C CYS A 376 31.53 -2.19 -15.90
N SER A 377 32.09 -2.24 -14.68
CA SER A 377 32.76 -1.07 -14.09
C SER A 377 33.87 -0.53 -14.96
N THR A 378 33.96 0.81 -15.03
CA THR A 378 34.94 1.55 -15.82
C THR A 378 36.09 2.11 -14.97
N ASP A 379 35.96 2.05 -13.64
CA ASP A 379 36.97 2.42 -12.64
C ASP A 379 37.78 1.19 -12.17
N ASN A 380 38.47 1.27 -11.05
CA ASN A 380 39.27 0.15 -10.53
C ASN A 380 38.46 -0.90 -9.76
N THR A 381 37.13 -0.81 -9.70
CA THR A 381 36.26 -1.74 -8.95
C THR A 381 36.59 -3.20 -9.28
N LEU A 382 36.54 -3.58 -10.55
CA LEU A 382 36.79 -4.96 -10.98
C LEU A 382 38.21 -5.46 -10.58
N LYS A 383 39.23 -4.59 -10.66
CA LYS A 383 40.61 -4.95 -10.25
C LYS A 383 40.72 -5.21 -8.76
N ILE A 384 40.03 -4.39 -7.96
CA ILE A 384 39.97 -4.51 -6.49
C ILE A 384 39.32 -5.85 -6.14
N VAL A 385 38.11 -6.12 -6.68
CA VAL A 385 37.39 -7.38 -6.43
C VAL A 385 38.24 -8.60 -6.86
N ALA A 386 38.92 -8.54 -8.02
CA ALA A 386 39.78 -9.62 -8.48
C ALA A 386 40.95 -9.88 -7.53
N SER A 387 41.45 -8.86 -6.87
CA SER A 387 42.50 -8.99 -5.82
C SER A 387 41.99 -9.78 -4.61
N TYR A 388 40.79 -9.47 -4.10
CA TYR A 388 40.16 -10.23 -3.01
C TYR A 388 39.82 -11.66 -3.42
N ALA A 389 39.29 -11.87 -4.62
CA ALA A 389 38.94 -13.19 -5.14
C ALA A 389 40.17 -14.11 -5.33
N LYS A 390 41.40 -13.56 -5.45
CA LYS A 390 42.63 -14.34 -5.44
C LYS A 390 43.02 -14.80 -4.04
N GLN A 391 42.62 -14.06 -3.00
CA GLN A 391 43.04 -14.29 -1.61
C GLN A 391 42.02 -15.13 -0.83
N ASP A 392 40.74 -15.02 -1.16
CA ASP A 392 39.67 -15.74 -0.45
C ASP A 392 38.85 -16.58 -1.42
N ASN A 393 38.82 -17.90 -1.19
CA ASN A 393 38.13 -18.86 -2.04
C ASN A 393 36.61 -18.84 -1.90
N ARG A 394 36.04 -18.12 -0.93
CA ARG A 394 34.60 -17.92 -0.78
C ARG A 394 34.04 -16.94 -1.80
N ILE A 395 34.88 -16.11 -2.44
CA ILE A 395 34.45 -15.11 -3.42
C ILE A 395 34.28 -15.74 -4.80
N ILE A 396 33.13 -15.55 -5.39
CA ILE A 396 32.81 -15.85 -6.79
C ILE A 396 32.73 -14.52 -7.52
N LEU A 397 33.70 -14.25 -8.41
CA LEU A 397 33.73 -13.03 -9.19
C LEU A 397 33.07 -13.24 -10.55
N VAL A 398 32.00 -12.52 -10.76
CA VAL A 398 31.17 -12.53 -11.97
C VAL A 398 31.33 -11.20 -12.70
N LYS A 399 31.56 -11.24 -14.00
CA LYS A 399 31.60 -10.07 -14.88
C LYS A 399 30.47 -10.15 -15.88
N LYS A 400 29.63 -9.12 -15.96
CA LYS A 400 28.61 -9.03 -17.01
C LYS A 400 29.22 -8.61 -18.34
N PHE A 401 28.58 -8.96 -19.46
CA PHE A 401 29.07 -8.59 -20.80
C PHE A 401 28.67 -7.15 -21.19
N LYS A 402 27.67 -6.58 -20.54
CA LYS A 402 27.20 -5.19 -20.71
C LYS A 402 26.67 -4.63 -19.41
N ASN A 403 26.70 -3.31 -19.26
CA ASN A 403 25.98 -2.65 -18.17
C ASN A 403 24.47 -2.74 -18.44
N SER A 404 23.74 -3.48 -17.63
CA SER A 404 22.30 -3.69 -17.71
C SER A 404 21.58 -3.37 -16.39
N GLY A 405 22.30 -2.86 -15.41
CA GLY A 405 21.76 -2.38 -14.13
C GLY A 405 21.68 -3.46 -13.07
N ILE A 406 21.22 -3.02 -11.88
CA ILE A 406 21.25 -3.80 -10.65
C ILE A 406 20.34 -5.05 -10.72
N VAL A 407 19.17 -4.95 -11.35
CA VAL A 407 18.16 -6.04 -11.37
C VAL A 407 18.71 -7.30 -12.01
N GLU A 408 19.35 -7.18 -13.17
CA GLU A 408 19.99 -8.35 -13.81
C GLU A 408 21.14 -8.89 -12.97
N GLY A 409 21.95 -8.02 -12.35
CA GLY A 409 23.01 -8.44 -11.42
C GLY A 409 22.47 -9.25 -10.25
N LEU A 410 21.37 -8.81 -9.62
CA LEU A 410 20.69 -9.54 -8.55
C LEU A 410 20.18 -10.92 -9.03
N ASN A 411 19.59 -10.99 -10.22
CA ASN A 411 19.08 -12.22 -10.79
C ASN A 411 20.21 -13.21 -11.16
N ILE A 412 21.32 -12.71 -11.69
CA ILE A 412 22.54 -13.54 -11.88
C ILE A 412 23.02 -14.10 -10.54
N GLY A 413 23.01 -13.28 -9.49
CA GLY A 413 23.36 -13.73 -8.14
C GLY A 413 22.40 -14.82 -7.63
N LEU A 414 21.09 -14.66 -7.80
CA LEU A 414 20.09 -15.69 -7.45
C LEU A 414 20.29 -16.99 -8.24
N TYR A 415 20.57 -16.89 -9.54
CA TYR A 415 20.82 -18.04 -10.41
C TYR A 415 22.06 -18.85 -9.98
N LEU A 416 23.14 -18.15 -9.57
CA LEU A 416 24.39 -18.79 -9.15
C LEU A 416 24.40 -19.26 -7.69
N ALA A 417 23.48 -18.75 -6.86
CA ALA A 417 23.44 -19.02 -5.42
C ALA A 417 23.15 -20.50 -5.14
N ARG A 418 24.01 -21.13 -4.33
CA ARG A 418 23.90 -22.52 -3.89
C ARG A 418 23.44 -22.67 -2.43
N GLY A 419 23.48 -21.56 -1.68
CA GLY A 419 23.13 -21.54 -0.27
C GLY A 419 21.64 -21.73 -0.01
N LYS A 420 21.30 -22.28 1.17
CA LYS A 420 19.91 -22.35 1.63
C LYS A 420 19.28 -20.98 1.84
N TYR A 421 20.13 -20.00 2.19
CA TYR A 421 19.71 -18.61 2.42
C TYR A 421 20.49 -17.67 1.52
N ILE A 422 19.82 -16.61 1.09
CA ILE A 422 20.41 -15.51 0.33
C ILE A 422 20.58 -14.32 1.28
N ALA A 423 21.79 -13.79 1.40
CA ALA A 423 22.06 -12.52 2.07
C ALA A 423 22.34 -11.44 1.01
N ARG A 424 21.57 -10.37 1.02
CA ARG A 424 21.77 -9.26 0.11
C ARG A 424 22.79 -8.27 0.71
N MET A 425 23.65 -7.66 -0.10
CA MET A 425 24.61 -6.65 0.32
C MET A 425 24.83 -5.62 -0.78
N ASP A 426 24.88 -4.33 -0.41
CA ASP A 426 25.33 -3.25 -1.29
C ASP A 426 26.87 -3.15 -1.34
N ASP A 427 27.39 -2.61 -2.45
CA ASP A 427 28.81 -2.45 -2.72
C ASP A 427 29.45 -1.24 -2.02
N ASP A 428 28.66 -0.49 -1.23
CA ASP A 428 29.09 0.70 -0.51
C ASP A 428 28.71 0.71 0.99
N ASP A 429 27.98 -0.31 1.46
CA ASP A 429 27.54 -0.46 2.85
C ASP A 429 28.52 -1.26 3.72
N ILE A 430 28.27 -1.29 5.02
CA ILE A 430 29.07 -2.05 5.99
C ILE A 430 28.16 -2.99 6.78
N SER A 431 28.36 -4.29 6.62
CA SER A 431 27.66 -5.34 7.39
C SER A 431 28.32 -5.50 8.77
N LEU A 432 27.52 -5.51 9.85
CA LEU A 432 28.07 -5.73 11.20
C LEU A 432 28.47 -7.20 11.40
N PRO A 433 29.52 -7.50 12.19
CA PRO A 433 30.13 -8.84 12.25
C PRO A 433 29.20 -9.99 12.61
N GLN A 434 28.18 -9.76 13.43
CA GLN A 434 27.25 -10.79 13.91
C GLN A 434 25.98 -10.92 13.04
N ARG A 435 25.89 -10.21 11.91
CA ARG A 435 24.69 -10.18 11.09
C ARG A 435 24.25 -11.58 10.65
N PHE A 436 25.13 -12.34 10.04
CA PHE A 436 24.78 -13.66 9.49
C PHE A 436 24.40 -14.65 10.59
N GLU A 437 25.13 -14.67 11.70
CA GLU A 437 24.85 -15.54 12.83
C GLU A 437 23.45 -15.28 13.42
N LYS A 438 23.11 -14.00 13.64
CA LYS A 438 21.82 -13.59 14.24
C LYS A 438 20.65 -13.83 13.27
N GLN A 439 20.79 -13.43 12.00
CA GLN A 439 19.74 -13.63 11.01
C GLN A 439 19.52 -15.13 10.72
N LEU A 440 20.58 -15.93 10.59
CA LEU A 440 20.48 -17.37 10.38
C LEU A 440 19.75 -18.05 11.55
N LYS A 441 20.17 -17.76 12.79
CA LYS A 441 19.52 -18.32 13.99
C LYS A 441 18.04 -17.98 14.05
N TYR A 442 17.66 -16.74 13.72
CA TYR A 442 16.26 -16.33 13.67
C TYR A 442 15.47 -17.11 12.61
N MET A 443 16.00 -17.19 11.39
CA MET A 443 15.35 -17.88 10.27
C MET A 443 15.21 -19.39 10.51
N GLU A 444 16.16 -20.03 11.21
CA GLU A 444 16.06 -21.45 11.53
C GLU A 444 15.01 -21.73 12.61
N ASN A 445 14.78 -20.80 13.52
CA ASN A 445 13.76 -20.91 14.56
C ASN A 445 12.34 -20.50 14.10
N ASN A 446 12.22 -19.82 12.95
CA ASN A 446 10.96 -19.28 12.43
C ASN A 446 10.80 -19.71 10.96
N SER A 447 10.33 -20.95 10.76
CA SER A 447 10.27 -21.57 9.40
C SER A 447 9.27 -20.88 8.47
N GLU A 448 8.28 -20.18 9.00
CA GLU A 448 7.26 -19.42 8.28
C GLU A 448 7.77 -18.10 7.68
N ILE A 449 8.92 -17.61 8.17
CA ILE A 449 9.51 -16.38 7.65
C ILE A 449 10.25 -16.65 6.33
N ALA A 450 9.82 -15.99 5.27
CA ALA A 450 10.45 -16.07 3.95
C ALA A 450 11.61 -15.06 3.81
N VAL A 451 11.48 -13.87 4.39
CA VAL A 451 12.50 -12.82 4.35
C VAL A 451 12.64 -12.16 5.72
N LEU A 452 13.88 -11.98 6.15
CA LEU A 452 14.24 -11.27 7.36
C LEU A 452 15.17 -10.10 7.04
N GLY A 453 14.72 -8.87 7.25
CA GLY A 453 15.56 -7.67 7.27
C GLY A 453 16.22 -7.44 8.62
N SER A 454 16.77 -6.25 8.81
CA SER A 454 17.22 -5.79 10.13
C SER A 454 17.12 -4.27 10.23
N LEU A 455 17.21 -3.73 11.44
CA LEU A 455 17.44 -2.31 11.65
C LEU A 455 18.83 -1.92 11.12
N PHE A 456 19.02 -0.64 10.84
CA PHE A 456 20.30 -0.10 10.36
C PHE A 456 20.56 1.31 10.90
N HIS A 457 21.81 1.76 10.82
CA HIS A 457 22.19 3.17 11.01
C HIS A 457 22.77 3.73 9.71
N PHE A 458 22.65 5.04 9.52
CA PHE A 458 23.36 5.71 8.43
C PHE A 458 24.85 5.92 8.78
N ILE A 459 25.72 5.85 7.74
CA ILE A 459 27.10 6.28 7.83
C ILE A 459 27.37 7.33 6.75
N LYS A 460 27.96 8.47 7.14
CA LYS A 460 28.33 9.57 6.23
C LYS A 460 29.70 10.09 6.62
N ASN A 461 30.64 10.15 5.66
CA ASN A 461 32.03 10.54 5.93
C ASN A 461 32.64 9.78 7.11
N ASP A 462 32.43 8.45 7.15
CA ASP A 462 32.84 7.51 8.19
C ASP A 462 32.34 7.81 9.62
N LYS A 463 31.36 8.71 9.75
CA LYS A 463 30.65 8.96 11.01
C LYS A 463 29.29 8.26 10.99
N ILE A 464 29.02 7.52 12.06
CA ILE A 464 27.72 6.86 12.25
C ILE A 464 26.70 7.91 12.68
N ILE A 465 25.61 8.00 11.91
CA ILE A 465 24.44 8.80 12.25
C ILE A 465 23.42 7.82 12.83
N LYS A 466 23.22 7.87 14.13
CA LYS A 466 22.19 7.05 14.79
C LYS A 466 20.84 7.42 14.18
N ASN A 467 20.16 6.38 13.79
CA ASN A 467 18.93 6.55 13.05
C ASN A 467 17.78 6.97 13.97
N ASN A 468 17.09 7.99 13.59
CA ASN A 468 16.04 8.68 14.35
C ASN A 468 14.66 8.46 13.70
N ALA A 469 13.74 9.37 13.97
CA ALA A 469 12.34 9.30 13.61
C ALA A 469 12.02 9.10 12.09
N PHE A 470 12.95 9.45 11.18
CA PHE A 470 12.79 9.25 9.74
C PHE A 470 13.19 7.85 9.26
N ASN A 471 13.63 6.95 10.16
CA ASN A 471 13.88 5.58 9.75
C ASN A 471 12.56 4.88 9.41
N TRP A 472 12.37 4.57 8.11
CA TRP A 472 11.21 3.83 7.64
C TRP A 472 11.22 2.35 8.04
N VAL A 473 12.34 1.82 8.52
CA VAL A 473 12.49 0.44 9.00
C VAL A 473 12.44 0.42 10.52
N LYS A 474 11.25 0.50 11.09
CA LYS A 474 11.02 0.39 12.55
C LYS A 474 10.25 -0.86 12.95
N GLU A 475 9.50 -1.40 12.01
CA GLU A 475 8.63 -2.52 12.31
C GLU A 475 9.40 -3.83 12.29
N THR A 476 9.30 -4.61 13.35
CA THR A 476 10.00 -5.88 13.52
C THR A 476 9.05 -7.08 13.52
N GLU A 477 7.80 -6.88 13.95
CA GLU A 477 6.80 -7.94 14.03
C GLU A 477 6.28 -8.35 12.64
N PRO A 478 6.25 -9.66 12.30
CA PRO A 478 5.89 -10.12 10.95
C PRO A 478 4.50 -9.67 10.48
N THR A 479 3.52 -9.68 11.36
CA THR A 479 2.15 -9.28 11.01
C THR A 479 2.06 -7.79 10.71
N CYS A 480 2.70 -6.97 11.55
CA CYS A 480 2.76 -5.52 11.35
C CYS A 480 3.57 -5.18 10.10
N GLN A 481 4.67 -5.88 9.85
CA GLN A 481 5.50 -5.69 8.66
C GLN A 481 4.72 -6.02 7.39
N SER A 482 3.95 -7.10 7.39
CA SER A 482 3.08 -7.46 6.26
C SER A 482 2.02 -6.40 5.99
N PHE A 483 1.42 -5.83 7.03
CA PHE A 483 0.46 -4.74 6.92
C PHE A 483 1.07 -3.48 6.32
N ILE A 484 2.20 -2.99 6.83
CA ILE A 484 2.81 -1.74 6.36
C ILE A 484 3.32 -1.83 4.92
N LEU A 485 3.66 -3.03 4.42
CA LEU A 485 4.06 -3.23 3.02
C LEU A 485 2.96 -2.88 2.00
N HIS A 486 1.71 -2.77 2.41
CA HIS A 486 0.67 -2.22 1.55
C HIS A 486 0.80 -0.70 1.33
N PHE A 487 1.55 0.00 2.18
CA PHE A 487 1.65 1.45 2.19
C PHE A 487 3.03 1.97 1.82
N PHE A 488 4.08 1.26 2.20
CA PHE A 488 5.48 1.61 1.89
C PHE A 488 6.41 0.42 2.11
N CYS A 489 7.61 0.48 1.50
CA CYS A 489 8.63 -0.53 1.72
C CYS A 489 9.24 -0.39 3.13
N GLY A 490 8.84 -1.25 4.05
CA GLY A 490 9.30 -1.26 5.45
C GLY A 490 10.57 -2.09 5.70
N MET A 491 11.33 -2.45 4.65
CA MET A 491 12.56 -3.24 4.74
C MET A 491 13.70 -2.55 3.98
N CYS A 492 14.87 -2.48 4.59
CA CYS A 492 16.08 -2.00 3.95
C CYS A 492 16.72 -3.12 3.13
N HIS A 493 16.76 -2.98 1.81
CA HIS A 493 17.20 -4.02 0.87
C HIS A 493 18.57 -4.66 1.22
N PRO A 494 19.65 -3.91 1.54
CA PRO A 494 20.94 -4.51 1.88
C PRO A 494 20.95 -5.29 3.19
N THR A 495 19.87 -5.26 3.98
CA THR A 495 19.72 -6.08 5.19
C THR A 495 19.02 -7.41 4.94
N ALA A 496 18.42 -7.60 3.77
CA ALA A 496 17.58 -8.76 3.48
C ALA A 496 18.34 -10.08 3.55
N PHE A 497 17.69 -11.06 4.21
CA PHE A 497 18.13 -12.44 4.37
C PHE A 497 16.95 -13.35 3.98
N ILE A 498 17.05 -14.03 2.84
CA ILE A 498 15.92 -14.64 2.13
C ILE A 498 16.05 -16.16 2.15
N ARG A 499 14.94 -16.87 2.38
CA ARG A 499 14.87 -18.33 2.22
C ARG A 499 14.81 -18.68 0.74
N LYS A 500 15.90 -19.22 0.17
CA LYS A 500 16.01 -19.51 -1.26
C LYS A 500 14.93 -20.49 -1.74
N GLU A 501 14.66 -21.54 -0.98
CA GLU A 501 13.63 -22.54 -1.29
C GLU A 501 12.25 -21.89 -1.52
N PHE A 502 11.91 -20.79 -0.81
CA PHE A 502 10.65 -20.08 -1.01
C PHE A 502 10.61 -19.38 -2.37
N LEU A 503 11.73 -18.75 -2.78
CA LEU A 503 11.83 -18.13 -4.10
C LEU A 503 11.74 -19.17 -5.21
N ASP A 504 12.50 -20.26 -5.09
CA ASP A 504 12.56 -21.34 -6.09
C ASP A 504 11.17 -21.99 -6.29
N LYS A 505 10.50 -22.35 -5.19
CA LYS A 505 9.18 -22.99 -5.20
C LYS A 505 8.13 -22.14 -5.89
N ASN A 506 8.19 -20.83 -5.74
CA ASN A 506 7.20 -19.89 -6.25
C ASN A 506 7.68 -19.18 -7.53
N ASN A 507 8.83 -19.56 -8.09
CA ASN A 507 9.47 -18.92 -9.25
C ASN A 507 9.59 -17.39 -9.11
N LEU A 508 10.04 -16.92 -7.94
CA LEU A 508 10.16 -15.49 -7.63
C LEU A 508 11.61 -15.01 -7.85
N PHE A 509 11.73 -13.88 -8.53
CA PHE A 509 12.98 -13.19 -8.79
C PHE A 509 12.71 -11.69 -9.01
N TYR A 510 13.77 -10.87 -9.11
CA TYR A 510 13.63 -9.43 -9.33
C TYR A 510 13.12 -9.13 -10.75
N LEU A 511 12.12 -8.26 -10.87
CA LEU A 511 11.51 -7.91 -12.14
C LEU A 511 12.17 -6.66 -12.75
N GLU A 512 12.62 -6.74 -13.98
CA GLU A 512 13.35 -5.66 -14.69
C GLU A 512 12.51 -4.40 -14.90
N ASP A 513 11.19 -4.56 -15.04
CA ASP A 513 10.25 -3.46 -15.28
C ASP A 513 10.10 -2.50 -14.08
N PHE A 514 10.61 -2.89 -12.90
CA PHE A 514 10.43 -2.16 -11.64
C PHE A 514 11.74 -1.59 -11.08
N LYS A 515 12.61 -1.13 -11.95
CA LYS A 515 13.86 -0.47 -11.56
C LYS A 515 13.61 0.64 -10.54
N TYR A 516 14.43 0.69 -9.48
CA TYR A 516 14.34 1.54 -8.29
C TYR A 516 13.27 1.17 -7.25
N SER A 517 12.43 0.17 -7.51
CA SER A 517 11.49 -0.43 -6.55
C SER A 517 11.46 -1.97 -6.70
N GLU A 518 12.50 -2.55 -7.27
CA GLU A 518 12.64 -3.98 -7.53
C GLU A 518 12.52 -4.83 -6.27
N ASP A 519 13.04 -4.33 -5.16
CA ASP A 519 12.98 -4.94 -3.84
C ASP A 519 11.55 -4.91 -3.29
N TYR A 520 10.90 -3.75 -3.33
CA TYR A 520 9.51 -3.60 -2.85
C TYR A 520 8.56 -4.54 -3.61
N VAL A 521 8.71 -4.63 -4.93
CA VAL A 521 7.92 -5.55 -5.77
C VAL A 521 8.16 -7.01 -5.37
N LEU A 522 9.41 -7.41 -5.12
CA LEU A 522 9.72 -8.77 -4.69
C LEU A 522 9.09 -9.08 -3.32
N TRP A 523 9.12 -8.13 -2.37
CA TRP A 523 8.48 -8.31 -1.07
C TRP A 523 6.96 -8.49 -1.19
N VAL A 524 6.31 -7.70 -2.03
CA VAL A 524 4.87 -7.83 -2.30
C VAL A 524 4.55 -9.19 -2.94
N GLN A 525 5.36 -9.66 -3.89
CA GLN A 525 5.19 -10.99 -4.47
C GLN A 525 5.34 -12.11 -3.43
N ILE A 526 6.31 -12.00 -2.53
CA ILE A 526 6.50 -12.96 -1.43
C ILE A 526 5.26 -13.00 -0.53
N LEU A 527 4.71 -11.83 -0.14
CA LEU A 527 3.47 -11.77 0.64
C LEU A 527 2.29 -12.43 -0.09
N LYS A 528 2.12 -12.13 -1.38
CA LYS A 528 1.03 -12.71 -2.20
C LYS A 528 1.11 -14.24 -2.30
N ASN A 529 2.31 -14.81 -2.22
CA ASN A 529 2.54 -16.25 -2.20
C ASN A 529 2.54 -16.84 -0.77
N GLY A 530 2.03 -16.11 0.22
CA GLY A 530 1.87 -16.57 1.60
C GLY A 530 3.15 -16.55 2.44
N GLY A 531 4.23 -15.95 1.95
CA GLY A 531 5.46 -15.76 2.73
C GLY A 531 5.32 -14.64 3.76
N LYS A 532 5.86 -14.83 4.96
CA LYS A 532 5.93 -13.79 5.99
C LYS A 532 7.27 -13.04 5.92
N ILE A 533 7.24 -11.77 6.24
CA ILE A 533 8.40 -10.86 6.24
C ILE A 533 8.53 -10.23 7.62
N ALA A 534 9.78 -10.13 8.11
CA ALA A 534 10.09 -9.53 9.41
C ALA A 534 11.38 -8.70 9.35
N ASN A 535 11.63 -7.87 10.36
CA ASN A 535 12.92 -7.25 10.60
C ASN A 535 13.49 -7.70 11.95
N TYR A 536 14.77 -8.06 11.98
CA TYR A 536 15.47 -8.36 13.21
C TYR A 536 15.59 -7.07 14.07
N PRO A 537 15.30 -7.11 15.39
CA PRO A 537 15.15 -5.90 16.21
C PRO A 537 16.47 -5.25 16.66
N GLU A 538 17.57 -5.51 15.94
CA GLU A 538 18.86 -4.91 16.19
C GLU A 538 19.44 -4.30 14.92
N VAL A 539 20.33 -3.33 15.07
CA VAL A 539 21.11 -2.76 13.98
C VAL A 539 22.19 -3.75 13.57
N LEU A 540 22.11 -4.23 12.30
CA LEU A 540 23.06 -5.18 11.74
C LEU A 540 23.77 -4.68 10.47
N LEU A 541 23.53 -3.42 10.09
CA LEU A 541 24.12 -2.79 8.91
C LEU A 541 24.32 -1.30 9.13
N TYR A 542 25.38 -0.74 8.55
CA TYR A 542 25.54 0.69 8.33
C TYR A 542 25.31 1.02 6.87
N TYR A 543 24.25 1.81 6.59
CA TYR A 543 23.84 2.25 5.25
C TYR A 543 24.57 3.54 4.87
N ARG A 544 25.35 3.53 3.79
CA ARG A 544 26.21 4.66 3.43
C ARG A 544 25.47 5.75 2.67
N LEU A 545 25.65 6.99 3.12
CA LEU A 545 25.15 8.20 2.46
C LEU A 545 26.29 8.88 1.70
N HIS A 546 26.19 8.92 0.36
CA HIS A 546 27.13 9.65 -0.51
C HIS A 546 26.41 10.23 -1.75
N PRO A 547 26.99 11.27 -2.45
CA PRO A 547 26.31 11.96 -3.55
C PRO A 547 26.01 11.10 -4.79
N ASN A 548 26.79 10.06 -5.02
CA ASN A 548 26.74 9.25 -6.24
C ASN A 548 25.80 8.04 -6.14
N ARG A 549 24.79 8.07 -5.25
CA ARG A 549 23.78 7.03 -5.16
C ARG A 549 22.81 7.10 -6.34
N SER A 550 22.52 5.95 -6.93
CA SER A 550 21.59 5.86 -8.08
C SER A 550 20.14 6.25 -7.71
N SER A 551 19.74 6.05 -6.45
CA SER A 551 18.37 6.27 -5.98
C SER A 551 17.98 7.74 -5.72
N ILE A 552 18.92 8.69 -5.78
CA ILE A 552 18.67 10.11 -5.45
C ILE A 552 18.47 11.02 -6.65
N THR A 553 18.54 10.51 -7.87
CA THR A 553 18.29 11.33 -9.06
C THR A 553 16.80 11.68 -9.16
N LYS A 554 16.48 12.88 -9.70
CA LYS A 554 15.08 13.30 -9.90
C LYS A 554 14.30 12.30 -10.74
N GLU A 555 14.95 11.70 -11.74
CA GLU A 555 14.37 10.68 -12.62
C GLU A 555 14.06 9.40 -11.82
N ALA A 556 15.03 8.88 -11.05
CA ALA A 556 14.83 7.69 -10.21
C ALA A 556 13.70 7.88 -9.20
N LEU A 557 13.66 9.03 -8.52
CA LEU A 557 12.59 9.35 -7.56
C LEU A 557 11.22 9.45 -8.24
N SER A 558 11.14 9.98 -9.46
CA SER A 558 9.86 10.05 -10.20
C SER A 558 9.37 8.66 -10.60
N ILE A 559 10.26 7.82 -11.13
CA ILE A 559 9.94 6.43 -11.49
C ILE A 559 9.49 5.65 -10.25
N GLN A 560 10.24 5.75 -9.16
CA GLN A 560 9.92 5.09 -7.89
C GLN A 560 8.54 5.49 -7.38
N ARG A 561 8.21 6.79 -7.32
CA ARG A 561 6.89 7.27 -6.89
C ARG A 561 5.74 6.70 -7.74
N ASN A 562 5.93 6.59 -9.05
CA ASN A 562 4.92 6.02 -9.94
C ASN A 562 4.71 4.52 -9.66
N ILE A 563 5.79 3.77 -9.49
CA ILE A 563 5.73 2.33 -9.17
C ILE A 563 5.08 2.13 -7.79
N ASP A 564 5.52 2.88 -6.77
CA ASP A 564 4.98 2.79 -5.41
C ASP A 564 3.47 3.12 -5.37
N SER A 565 3.01 4.09 -6.16
CA SER A 565 1.59 4.40 -6.31
C SER A 565 0.80 3.25 -6.92
N LYS A 566 1.35 2.60 -7.94
CA LYS A 566 0.74 1.40 -8.55
C LYS A 566 0.67 0.24 -7.56
N ILE A 567 1.75 -0.02 -6.82
CA ILE A 567 1.79 -1.07 -5.79
C ILE A 567 0.70 -0.82 -4.74
N LYS A 568 0.61 0.40 -4.18
CA LYS A 568 -0.41 0.78 -3.20
C LYS A 568 -1.83 0.56 -3.75
N THR A 569 -2.10 1.03 -4.96
CA THR A 569 -3.41 0.83 -5.60
C THR A 569 -3.77 -0.64 -5.67
N VAL A 570 -2.86 -1.47 -6.14
CA VAL A 570 -3.08 -2.91 -6.34
C VAL A 570 -3.23 -3.66 -5.03
N THR A 571 -2.38 -3.36 -4.03
CA THR A 571 -2.37 -4.09 -2.76
C THR A 571 -3.50 -3.67 -1.82
N LEU A 572 -4.01 -2.44 -1.96
CA LEU A 572 -5.07 -1.90 -1.11
C LEU A 572 -6.47 -2.06 -1.70
N SER A 573 -6.59 -2.17 -3.03
CA SER A 573 -7.89 -2.25 -3.70
C SER A 573 -8.81 -3.40 -3.23
N PRO A 574 -8.31 -4.54 -2.74
CA PRO A 574 -9.17 -5.57 -2.15
C PRO A 574 -9.85 -5.14 -0.85
N PHE A 575 -9.29 -4.17 -0.15
CA PHE A 575 -9.65 -3.86 1.23
C PHE A 575 -10.17 -2.46 1.45
N LEU A 576 -9.86 -1.52 0.54
CA LEU A 576 -10.22 -0.11 0.68
C LEU A 576 -11.01 0.39 -0.52
N SER A 577 -11.93 1.34 -0.26
CA SER A 577 -12.62 2.06 -1.33
C SER A 577 -11.64 2.88 -2.18
N GLN A 578 -11.96 3.10 -3.45
CA GLN A 578 -11.14 3.91 -4.36
C GLN A 578 -10.92 5.34 -3.85
N HIS A 579 -11.92 5.92 -3.18
CA HIS A 579 -11.79 7.23 -2.54
C HIS A 579 -10.69 7.23 -1.46
N LYS A 580 -10.67 6.21 -0.58
CA LYS A 580 -9.66 6.09 0.47
C LYS A 580 -8.27 5.82 -0.09
N ILE A 581 -8.16 5.03 -1.18
CA ILE A 581 -6.89 4.81 -1.88
C ILE A 581 -6.36 6.13 -2.46
N ASN A 582 -7.18 6.90 -3.14
CA ASN A 582 -6.78 8.21 -3.67
C ASN A 582 -6.30 9.15 -2.56
N GLU A 583 -6.99 9.18 -1.43
CA GLU A 583 -6.58 9.95 -0.26
C GLU A 583 -5.20 9.53 0.28
N ILE A 584 -4.88 8.23 0.24
CA ILE A 584 -3.55 7.70 0.60
C ILE A 584 -2.50 8.13 -0.44
N LEU A 585 -2.83 8.05 -1.74
CA LEU A 585 -1.90 8.39 -2.82
C LEU A 585 -1.56 9.88 -2.88
N GLU A 586 -2.48 10.76 -2.45
CA GLU A 586 -2.24 12.21 -2.34
C GLU A 586 -1.23 12.57 -1.23
N LYS A 587 -0.96 11.68 -0.29
CA LYS A 587 0.02 11.91 0.77
C LYS A 587 1.44 11.72 0.23
N GLU A 588 2.26 12.75 0.31
CA GLU A 588 3.65 12.72 -0.19
C GLU A 588 4.51 11.63 0.49
N ASN A 589 4.26 11.37 1.77
CA ASN A 589 5.02 10.38 2.54
C ASN A 589 4.09 9.54 3.44
N THR A 590 3.71 8.39 2.94
CA THR A 590 2.79 7.47 3.63
C THR A 590 3.35 6.94 4.96
N PHE A 591 4.67 6.76 5.05
CA PHE A 591 5.32 6.38 6.31
C PHE A 591 5.10 7.42 7.41
N LEU A 592 5.31 8.71 7.10
CA LEU A 592 5.08 9.80 8.06
C LEU A 592 3.62 9.90 8.46
N VAL A 593 2.71 9.71 7.50
CA VAL A 593 1.26 9.73 7.78
C VAL A 593 0.86 8.61 8.74
N PHE A 594 1.34 7.38 8.52
CA PHE A 594 1.02 6.25 9.39
C PHE A 594 1.56 6.39 10.81
N ASN A 595 2.80 6.88 10.95
CA ASN A 595 3.44 6.97 12.26
C ASN A 595 3.12 8.28 12.99
N TYR A 596 2.95 9.37 12.27
CA TYR A 596 2.85 10.72 12.83
C TYR A 596 1.62 11.52 12.38
N GLY A 597 0.87 11.04 11.38
CA GLY A 597 -0.37 11.66 10.91
C GLY A 597 -1.55 11.43 11.85
N LYS A 598 -2.70 11.99 11.49
CA LYS A 598 -3.92 11.90 12.30
C LYS A 598 -4.34 10.45 12.51
N LYS A 599 -4.50 10.04 13.77
CA LYS A 599 -4.87 8.68 14.15
C LYS A 599 -6.25 8.27 13.66
N GLN A 600 -7.18 9.22 13.51
CA GLN A 600 -8.48 8.98 12.91
C GLN A 600 -8.36 8.42 11.49
N PHE A 601 -7.45 8.98 10.67
CA PHE A 601 -7.21 8.48 9.31
C PHE A 601 -6.71 7.02 9.30
N VAL A 602 -5.78 6.69 10.18
CA VAL A 602 -5.25 5.32 10.34
C VAL A 602 -6.34 4.38 10.85
N TYR A 603 -7.15 4.83 11.81
CA TYR A 603 -8.27 4.06 12.36
C TYR A 603 -9.30 3.70 11.28
N GLU A 604 -9.69 4.66 10.43
CA GLU A 604 -10.63 4.43 9.31
C GLU A 604 -10.09 3.39 8.30
N ILE A 605 -8.79 3.43 8.01
CA ILE A 605 -8.14 2.42 7.16
C ILE A 605 -8.23 1.04 7.80
N LEU A 606 -7.85 0.91 9.07
CA LEU A 606 -7.88 -0.36 9.78
C LEU A 606 -9.31 -0.94 9.85
N MET A 607 -10.32 -0.09 10.09
CA MET A 607 -11.72 -0.51 10.09
C MET A 607 -12.16 -1.04 8.71
N GLN A 608 -11.91 -0.29 7.62
CA GLN A 608 -12.28 -0.75 6.29
C GLN A 608 -11.59 -2.07 5.91
N MET A 609 -10.33 -2.25 6.29
CA MET A 609 -9.62 -3.51 6.07
C MET A 609 -10.21 -4.66 6.90
N GLN A 610 -10.66 -4.40 8.14
CA GLN A 610 -11.34 -5.39 8.96
C GLN A 610 -12.72 -5.76 8.38
N ASP A 611 -13.49 -4.78 7.96
CA ASP A 611 -14.81 -4.99 7.33
C ASP A 611 -14.70 -5.85 6.06
N ASN A 612 -13.55 -5.81 5.38
CA ASN A 612 -13.23 -6.63 4.22
C ASN A 612 -12.40 -7.89 4.56
N ASN A 613 -12.43 -8.34 5.80
CA ASN A 613 -11.82 -9.59 6.29
C ASN A 613 -10.29 -9.71 6.10
N TYR A 614 -9.57 -8.58 6.12
CA TYR A 614 -8.12 -8.60 6.02
C TYR A 614 -7.46 -9.16 7.28
N PHE A 615 -8.01 -8.85 8.48
CA PHE A 615 -7.45 -9.26 9.76
C PHE A 615 -8.30 -10.37 10.42
N SER A 616 -7.68 -11.22 11.22
CA SER A 616 -8.39 -11.89 12.32
C SER A 616 -8.71 -10.86 13.42
N ASP A 617 -9.73 -11.11 14.24
CA ASP A 617 -10.12 -10.19 15.32
C ASP A 617 -8.95 -9.88 16.28
N ASP A 618 -8.15 -10.91 16.64
CA ASP A 618 -6.98 -10.73 17.49
C ASP A 618 -5.93 -9.81 16.83
N THR A 619 -5.67 -10.00 15.54
CA THR A 619 -4.74 -9.19 14.78
C THR A 619 -5.24 -7.76 14.66
N TYR A 620 -6.53 -7.56 14.34
CA TYR A 620 -7.15 -6.25 14.29
C TYR A 620 -6.99 -5.48 15.61
N ASN A 621 -7.31 -6.13 16.74
CA ASN A 621 -7.15 -5.53 18.07
C ASN A 621 -5.69 -5.16 18.37
N GLN A 622 -4.72 -5.96 17.93
CA GLN A 622 -3.30 -5.63 18.05
C GLN A 622 -2.93 -4.39 17.20
N MET A 623 -3.44 -4.29 15.97
CA MET A 623 -3.20 -3.15 15.10
C MET A 623 -3.82 -1.86 15.66
N ILE A 624 -5.08 -1.92 16.12
CA ILE A 624 -5.72 -0.78 16.78
C ILE A 624 -4.91 -0.34 17.99
N LYS A 625 -4.55 -1.25 18.88
CA LYS A 625 -3.72 -0.94 20.05
C LYS A 625 -2.39 -0.28 19.67
N LYS A 626 -1.75 -0.76 18.62
CA LYS A 626 -0.44 -0.27 18.18
C LYS A 626 -0.49 1.11 17.54
N TYR A 627 -1.41 1.30 16.59
CA TYR A 627 -1.44 2.50 15.75
C TYR A 627 -2.41 3.57 16.23
N CYS A 628 -3.45 3.20 16.97
CA CYS A 628 -4.51 4.09 17.42
C CYS A 628 -4.62 4.20 18.95
N GLY A 629 -4.04 3.25 19.68
CA GLY A 629 -4.09 3.22 21.14
C GLY A 629 -5.19 2.31 21.69
N ILE A 630 -5.24 2.20 23.02
CA ILE A 630 -6.21 1.36 23.73
C ILE A 630 -7.50 2.14 24.03
N GLU A 631 -8.57 1.43 24.32
CA GLU A 631 -9.78 2.05 24.89
C GLU A 631 -9.43 2.86 26.14
N SER A 632 -9.85 4.11 26.20
CA SER A 632 -9.47 5.05 27.24
C SER A 632 -10.60 5.99 27.60
N HIS A 633 -10.80 6.21 28.89
CA HIS A 633 -11.61 7.30 29.39
C HIS A 633 -10.70 8.33 30.08
N MET A 634 -10.67 9.55 29.53
CA MET A 634 -9.72 10.58 29.91
C MET A 634 -10.37 11.63 30.81
N HIS A 635 -9.71 11.92 31.93
CA HIS A 635 -10.09 12.99 32.85
C HIS A 635 -9.27 14.23 32.56
N ILE A 636 -9.90 15.26 31.98
CA ILE A 636 -9.20 16.46 31.53
C ILE A 636 -9.68 17.67 32.30
N PHE A 637 -8.73 18.40 32.87
CA PHE A 637 -8.98 19.60 33.69
C PHE A 637 -8.59 20.87 32.95
N PHE A 638 -9.42 21.89 33.14
CA PHE A 638 -9.18 23.25 32.67
C PHE A 638 -9.45 24.23 33.82
N ALA A 639 -8.66 25.31 33.93
CA ALA A 639 -8.98 26.46 34.76
C ALA A 639 -9.44 27.61 33.85
N CYS A 640 -10.65 28.15 34.07
CA CYS A 640 -11.22 29.07 33.12
C CYS A 640 -12.05 30.17 33.84
N ASP A 641 -11.85 31.42 33.43
CA ASP A 641 -12.71 32.53 33.74
C ASP A 641 -13.70 32.83 32.61
N SER A 642 -14.60 33.83 32.85
CA SER A 642 -15.59 34.21 31.83
C SER A 642 -15.00 34.77 30.53
N ASN A 643 -13.78 35.30 30.55
CA ASN A 643 -13.14 35.90 29.36
C ASN A 643 -12.56 34.85 28.44
N TYR A 644 -12.16 33.71 28.98
CA TYR A 644 -11.52 32.60 28.23
C TYR A 644 -12.47 31.49 27.77
N VAL A 645 -13.77 31.59 28.04
CA VAL A 645 -14.75 30.52 27.65
C VAL A 645 -14.74 30.24 26.15
N GLN A 646 -14.60 31.28 25.31
CA GLN A 646 -14.49 31.10 23.86
C GLN A 646 -13.30 30.18 23.50
N HIS A 647 -12.15 30.43 24.07
CA HIS A 647 -10.92 29.67 23.79
C HIS A 647 -11.03 28.25 24.33
N LEU A 648 -11.60 28.07 25.52
CA LEU A 648 -11.92 26.75 26.06
C LEU A 648 -12.89 25.97 25.16
N CYS A 649 -13.91 26.64 24.57
CA CYS A 649 -14.80 25.98 23.61
C CYS A 649 -14.03 25.50 22.37
N VAL A 650 -13.11 26.30 21.86
CA VAL A 650 -12.25 25.90 20.71
C VAL A 650 -11.36 24.73 21.08
N CYS A 651 -10.74 24.75 22.26
CA CYS A 651 -9.92 23.66 22.76
C CYS A 651 -10.72 22.34 22.85
N ILE A 652 -11.84 22.35 23.54
CA ILE A 652 -12.69 21.15 23.69
C ILE A 652 -13.23 20.68 22.33
N ALA A 653 -13.67 21.61 21.45
CA ALA A 653 -14.12 21.25 20.09
C ALA A 653 -13.02 20.55 19.31
N SER A 654 -11.77 21.00 19.41
CA SER A 654 -10.63 20.36 18.75
C SER A 654 -10.36 18.96 19.30
N ILE A 655 -10.46 18.74 20.61
CA ILE A 655 -10.32 17.41 21.23
C ILE A 655 -11.40 16.46 20.67
N LEU A 656 -12.66 16.88 20.71
CA LEU A 656 -13.79 16.04 20.26
C LEU A 656 -13.73 15.70 18.78
N LYS A 657 -13.29 16.64 17.93
CA LYS A 657 -13.17 16.44 16.47
C LYS A 657 -12.05 15.51 16.07
N ASN A 658 -10.99 15.44 16.84
CA ASN A 658 -9.81 14.62 16.54
C ASN A 658 -9.71 13.36 17.42
N SER A 659 -10.72 13.08 18.22
CA SER A 659 -10.79 11.88 19.05
C SER A 659 -11.21 10.64 18.28
N LEU A 660 -10.74 9.47 18.73
CA LEU A 660 -11.09 8.17 18.18
C LEU A 660 -12.39 7.63 18.81
N PRO A 661 -13.11 6.70 18.14
CA PRO A 661 -14.32 6.10 18.69
C PRO A 661 -14.15 5.41 20.06
N ASN A 662 -12.97 4.86 20.33
CA ASN A 662 -12.60 4.18 21.57
C ASN A 662 -12.16 5.13 22.70
N GLU A 663 -12.33 6.45 22.56
CA GLU A 663 -11.98 7.45 23.55
C GLU A 663 -13.22 8.06 24.19
N GLY A 664 -13.26 8.10 25.52
CA GLY A 664 -14.26 8.80 26.32
C GLY A 664 -13.65 9.96 27.08
N PHE A 665 -14.45 10.96 27.44
CA PHE A 665 -13.97 12.18 28.10
C PHE A 665 -14.87 12.60 29.27
N SER A 666 -14.23 12.91 30.41
CA SER A 666 -14.81 13.70 31.50
C SER A 666 -14.01 15.00 31.62
N PHE A 667 -14.65 16.11 31.25
CA PHE A 667 -14.07 17.45 31.41
C PHE A 667 -14.40 18.05 32.76
N TYR A 668 -13.42 18.55 33.47
CA TYR A 668 -13.56 19.23 34.78
C TYR A 668 -13.12 20.67 34.61
N ILE A 669 -14.06 21.60 34.82
CA ILE A 669 -13.80 23.02 34.70
C ILE A 669 -13.69 23.62 36.09
N LEU A 670 -12.46 24.03 36.45
CA LEU A 670 -12.19 24.81 37.67
C LEU A 670 -12.72 26.24 37.43
N ASP A 671 -13.93 26.48 37.89
CA ASP A 671 -14.76 27.61 37.49
C ASP A 671 -14.39 28.91 38.17
N GLY A 672 -13.74 29.79 37.42
CA GLY A 672 -13.34 31.14 37.82
C GLY A 672 -14.48 32.19 37.71
N GLY A 673 -15.74 31.76 37.42
CA GLY A 673 -16.86 32.66 37.32
C GLY A 673 -17.57 32.66 35.95
N LEU A 674 -17.74 31.49 35.34
CA LEU A 674 -18.33 31.32 34.01
C LEU A 674 -19.79 31.72 33.92
N LYS A 675 -20.58 31.58 35.01
CA LYS A 675 -22.00 31.93 35.09
C LYS A 675 -22.80 31.37 33.89
N SER A 676 -23.56 32.24 33.21
CA SER A 676 -24.40 31.87 32.05
C SER A 676 -23.62 31.32 30.84
N ARG A 677 -22.29 31.53 30.77
CA ARG A 677 -21.48 31.04 29.65
C ARG A 677 -21.19 29.53 29.70
N ARG A 678 -21.49 28.85 30.83
CA ARG A 678 -21.46 27.37 30.93
C ARG A 678 -22.26 26.68 29.82
N LYS A 679 -23.38 27.28 29.38
CA LYS A 679 -24.22 26.72 28.29
C LYS A 679 -23.44 26.54 26.97
N MET A 680 -22.45 27.41 26.67
CA MET A 680 -21.67 27.34 25.45
C MET A 680 -20.80 26.07 25.40
N LEU A 681 -20.31 25.61 26.53
CA LEU A 681 -19.55 24.36 26.67
C LEU A 681 -20.49 23.14 26.52
N LEU A 682 -21.69 23.21 27.05
CA LEU A 682 -22.67 22.11 26.90
C LEU A 682 -23.14 21.92 25.45
N GLU A 683 -23.13 22.98 24.63
CA GLU A 683 -23.46 22.89 23.21
C GLU A 683 -22.50 22.05 22.41
N LEU A 684 -21.28 21.86 22.88
CA LEU A 684 -20.26 21.03 22.23
C LEU A 684 -20.63 19.53 22.24
N LYS A 685 -21.60 19.09 23.06
CA LYS A 685 -22.17 17.74 23.00
C LYS A 685 -22.79 17.39 21.63
N LYS A 686 -23.08 18.38 20.79
CA LYS A 686 -23.49 18.18 19.39
C LYS A 686 -22.37 17.56 18.53
N ILE A 687 -21.10 17.75 18.89
CA ILE A 687 -19.95 17.17 18.18
C ILE A 687 -19.80 15.69 18.55
N ARG A 688 -19.81 15.43 19.86
CA ARG A 688 -19.67 14.10 20.46
C ARG A 688 -20.16 14.16 21.91
N ASP A 689 -20.69 13.07 22.45
CA ASP A 689 -21.07 13.01 23.86
C ASP A 689 -19.84 12.95 24.77
N PHE A 690 -19.94 13.62 25.93
CA PHE A 690 -18.90 13.66 26.94
C PHE A 690 -19.51 14.03 28.31
N GLU A 691 -18.78 13.74 29.37
CA GLU A 691 -19.12 14.21 30.71
C GLU A 691 -18.48 15.56 30.98
N ILE A 692 -19.18 16.46 31.69
CA ILE A 692 -18.63 17.74 32.11
C ILE A 692 -19.08 18.10 33.50
N GLU A 693 -18.16 18.54 34.34
CA GLU A 693 -18.41 19.01 35.69
C GLU A 693 -17.80 20.40 35.89
N PHE A 694 -18.59 21.32 36.47
CA PHE A 694 -18.13 22.66 36.83
C PHE A 694 -17.84 22.70 38.32
N ILE A 695 -16.57 22.78 38.69
CA ILE A 695 -16.08 22.77 40.07
C ILE A 695 -15.97 24.22 40.54
N GLN A 696 -16.81 24.62 41.46
CA GLN A 696 -16.78 25.95 42.06
C GLN A 696 -15.60 26.07 42.99
N ILE A 697 -14.72 27.06 42.74
CA ILE A 697 -13.50 27.29 43.50
C ILE A 697 -13.77 28.34 44.59
N ASP A 698 -13.33 28.02 45.82
CA ASP A 698 -13.28 29.00 46.90
C ASP A 698 -12.12 29.97 46.64
N LYS A 699 -12.41 31.16 46.16
CA LYS A 699 -11.45 32.17 45.79
C LYS A 699 -10.60 32.70 46.97
N SER A 700 -11.10 32.52 48.20
CA SER A 700 -10.38 32.97 49.43
C SER A 700 -9.02 32.22 49.57
N ILE A 701 -8.96 30.98 49.13
CA ILE A 701 -7.72 30.16 49.12
C ILE A 701 -6.58 30.85 48.35
N PHE A 702 -6.95 31.66 47.31
CA PHE A 702 -5.99 32.27 46.40
C PHE A 702 -5.88 33.79 46.55
N GLU A 703 -6.51 34.42 47.59
CA GLU A 703 -6.57 35.87 47.78
C GLU A 703 -5.16 36.46 47.93
N ASN A 704 -4.31 35.81 48.70
CA ASN A 704 -2.98 36.31 49.07
C ASN A 704 -1.87 35.89 48.09
N ILE A 705 -2.21 35.17 46.99
CA ILE A 705 -1.23 34.77 45.98
C ILE A 705 -0.86 36.00 45.12
N PRO A 706 0.43 36.33 45.03
CA PRO A 706 0.92 37.43 44.22
C PRO A 706 0.80 37.12 42.70
N LEU A 707 0.47 38.15 41.93
CA LEU A 707 0.54 38.11 40.45
C LEU A 707 1.72 38.99 40.02
N THR A 708 2.62 38.43 39.24
CA THR A 708 3.82 39.13 38.71
C THR A 708 3.67 39.57 37.27
N ILE A 709 2.62 39.09 36.60
CA ILE A 709 2.33 39.37 35.18
C ILE A 709 0.89 39.88 35.06
N ASP A 710 0.69 41.05 34.48
CA ASP A 710 -0.60 41.76 34.44
C ASP A 710 -1.72 41.06 33.64
N TYR A 711 -1.37 40.22 32.65
CA TYR A 711 -2.31 39.51 31.81
C TYR A 711 -2.60 38.09 32.25
N ILE A 712 -1.98 37.57 33.28
CA ILE A 712 -2.24 36.28 33.91
C ILE A 712 -3.19 36.45 35.09
N THR A 713 -4.18 35.62 35.19
CA THR A 713 -5.17 35.64 36.27
C THR A 713 -4.91 34.57 37.32
N LYS A 714 -5.54 34.67 38.50
CA LYS A 714 -5.37 33.69 39.59
C LYS A 714 -5.82 32.29 39.26
N GLU A 715 -6.62 32.13 38.20
CA GLU A 715 -7.09 30.83 37.73
C GLU A 715 -5.93 29.90 37.34
N THR A 716 -4.78 30.41 36.95
CA THR A 716 -3.59 29.61 36.67
C THR A 716 -3.14 28.75 37.88
N TYR A 717 -3.40 29.21 39.08
CA TYR A 717 -3.07 28.48 40.33
C TYR A 717 -4.09 27.42 40.72
N TYR A 718 -5.29 27.40 40.11
CA TYR A 718 -6.35 26.45 40.49
C TYR A 718 -5.92 24.99 40.28
N ARG A 719 -4.94 24.73 39.43
CA ARG A 719 -4.41 23.38 39.24
C ARG A 719 -3.76 22.80 40.51
N TYR A 720 -3.37 23.62 41.48
CA TYR A 720 -2.76 23.15 42.74
C TYR A 720 -3.70 22.31 43.59
N ILE A 721 -5.02 22.55 43.51
CA ILE A 721 -5.99 21.87 44.33
C ILE A 721 -6.70 20.70 43.65
N ILE A 722 -6.33 20.35 42.41
CA ILE A 722 -6.92 19.22 41.68
C ILE A 722 -6.96 17.92 42.51
N PRO A 723 -5.86 17.50 43.19
CA PRO A 723 -5.90 16.29 44.01
C PRO A 723 -6.87 16.35 45.22
N LEU A 724 -7.22 17.58 45.64
CA LEU A 724 -8.11 17.82 46.77
C LEU A 724 -9.59 17.81 46.36
N VAL A 725 -9.88 18.39 45.18
CA VAL A 725 -11.27 18.47 44.66
C VAL A 725 -11.73 17.19 43.98
N LYS A 726 -10.77 16.32 43.55
CA LYS A 726 -11.04 15.00 42.96
C LYS A 726 -10.17 13.92 43.58
N PRO A 727 -10.40 13.56 44.84
CA PRO A 727 -9.57 12.57 45.57
C PRO A 727 -9.65 11.15 44.98
N GLU A 728 -10.71 10.82 44.26
CA GLU A 728 -10.91 9.52 43.65
C GLU A 728 -10.07 9.27 42.38
N LEU A 729 -9.59 10.33 41.71
CA LEU A 729 -8.84 10.19 40.48
C LEU A 729 -7.37 9.89 40.79
N LYS A 730 -6.79 8.95 40.05
CA LYS A 730 -5.36 8.60 40.18
C LYS A 730 -4.47 9.48 39.32
N LYS A 731 -4.97 9.87 38.13
CA LYS A 731 -4.26 10.77 37.21
C LYS A 731 -5.26 11.65 36.43
N CYS A 732 -4.77 12.74 35.89
CA CYS A 732 -5.52 13.60 34.99
C CYS A 732 -4.60 14.29 33.99
N LEU A 733 -5.18 14.74 32.88
CA LEU A 733 -4.55 15.66 31.95
C LEU A 733 -5.00 17.08 32.29
N TYR A 734 -4.09 18.00 32.50
CA TYR A 734 -4.36 19.41 32.61
C TYR A 734 -3.97 20.13 31.33
N LEU A 735 -4.86 20.94 30.78
CA LEU A 735 -4.64 21.75 29.60
C LEU A 735 -5.00 23.21 29.85
N ASP A 736 -4.17 24.12 29.34
CA ASP A 736 -4.51 25.54 29.28
C ASP A 736 -5.63 25.78 28.23
N CYS A 737 -6.39 26.88 28.36
CA CYS A 737 -7.52 27.17 27.49
C CYS A 737 -7.10 27.64 26.09
N ASP A 738 -5.86 28.06 25.89
CA ASP A 738 -5.29 28.58 24.65
C ASP A 738 -4.57 27.50 23.82
N ILE A 739 -5.19 26.32 23.76
CA ILE A 739 -4.68 25.12 23.13
C ILE A 739 -5.64 24.68 22.00
N VAL A 740 -5.07 24.10 20.96
CA VAL A 740 -5.78 23.32 19.92
C VAL A 740 -5.16 21.93 19.84
N VAL A 741 -6.01 20.92 19.87
CA VAL A 741 -5.62 19.50 19.75
C VAL A 741 -5.89 19.02 18.34
N GLU A 742 -4.85 18.59 17.64
CA GLU A 742 -4.88 18.19 16.22
C GLU A 742 -4.94 16.66 16.01
N ASP A 743 -4.73 15.87 17.07
CA ASP A 743 -4.74 14.40 17.00
C ASP A 743 -5.20 13.79 18.33
N SER A 744 -5.39 12.45 18.36
CA SER A 744 -5.79 11.72 19.57
C SER A 744 -4.85 11.95 20.74
N LEU A 745 -5.43 12.09 21.93
CA LEU A 745 -4.70 12.21 23.20
C LEU A 745 -4.39 10.84 23.83
N ASN A 746 -4.74 9.73 23.18
CA ASN A 746 -4.63 8.39 23.75
C ASN A 746 -3.21 8.04 24.19
N PHE A 747 -2.21 8.36 23.38
CA PHE A 747 -0.82 8.01 23.69
C PHE A 747 -0.25 8.80 24.86
N ILE A 748 -0.56 10.08 25.00
CA ILE A 748 -0.13 10.85 26.17
C ILE A 748 -0.87 10.34 27.42
N TRP A 749 -2.16 10.07 27.34
CA TRP A 749 -2.97 9.56 28.45
C TRP A 749 -2.44 8.23 29.00
N ASN A 750 -1.93 7.35 28.16
CA ASN A 750 -1.48 6.02 28.56
C ASN A 750 -0.01 5.94 28.98
N ILE A 751 0.67 7.06 29.13
CA ILE A 751 2.04 7.10 29.68
C ILE A 751 2.01 6.62 31.14
N ASP A 752 2.92 5.71 31.46
CA ASP A 752 3.17 5.26 32.84
C ASP A 752 4.05 6.29 33.57
N LEU A 753 3.45 7.03 34.48
CA LEU A 753 4.12 8.08 35.25
C LEU A 753 5.04 7.53 36.36
N LYS A 754 4.89 6.28 36.75
CA LYS A 754 5.63 5.68 37.88
C LYS A 754 5.55 6.56 39.13
N ASP A 755 6.69 6.96 39.67
CA ASP A 755 6.83 7.84 40.83
C ASP A 755 7.08 9.33 40.49
N ASN A 756 6.94 9.68 39.18
CA ASN A 756 7.04 11.08 38.75
C ASN A 756 5.74 11.83 39.01
N TYR A 757 5.86 13.16 39.25
CA TYR A 757 4.72 14.02 39.52
C TYR A 757 3.92 14.36 38.24
N VAL A 758 4.65 14.58 37.14
CA VAL A 758 4.03 14.92 35.84
C VAL A 758 4.83 14.34 34.67
N ALA A 759 4.16 14.27 33.52
CA ALA A 759 4.82 14.24 32.20
C ALA A 759 4.49 15.53 31.44
N ALA A 760 5.50 16.17 30.86
CA ALA A 760 5.37 17.47 30.21
C ALA A 760 6.43 17.69 29.11
N VAL A 761 6.22 18.69 28.24
CA VAL A 761 7.17 19.10 27.21
C VAL A 761 8.07 20.20 27.73
N LYS A 762 9.37 20.18 27.38
CA LYS A 762 10.33 21.22 27.78
C LYS A 762 9.84 22.61 27.38
N ASP A 763 10.02 23.58 28.25
CA ASP A 763 9.91 24.99 27.89
C ASP A 763 11.21 25.43 27.21
N THR A 764 11.14 25.62 25.91
CA THR A 764 12.35 25.88 25.12
C THR A 764 12.89 27.26 25.33
N TRP A 765 12.03 28.29 25.52
CA TRP A 765 12.49 29.64 25.72
C TRP A 765 13.26 29.78 27.04
N VAL A 766 12.67 29.32 28.13
CA VAL A 766 13.23 29.38 29.47
C VAL A 766 14.51 28.56 29.59
N THR A 767 14.56 27.40 28.97
CA THR A 767 15.73 26.52 28.99
C THR A 767 16.89 27.11 28.19
N THR A 768 16.63 27.67 27.00
CA THR A 768 17.64 28.30 26.13
C THR A 768 18.29 29.48 26.80
N HIS A 769 17.54 30.29 27.56
CA HIS A 769 18.07 31.47 28.30
C HIS A 769 18.68 31.12 29.66
N ASN A 770 18.78 29.81 29.98
CA ASN A 770 19.34 29.31 31.25
C ASN A 770 18.70 29.91 32.52
N TYR A 771 17.47 30.44 32.43
CA TYR A 771 16.78 31.07 33.52
C TYR A 771 16.69 30.15 34.74
N TYR A 772 16.10 28.96 34.61
CA TYR A 772 15.94 28.04 35.71
C TYR A 772 17.25 27.39 36.19
N LYS A 773 18.25 27.28 35.32
CA LYS A 773 19.59 26.87 35.74
C LYS A 773 20.21 27.89 36.69
N ASN A 774 20.05 29.17 36.39
CA ASN A 774 20.61 30.23 37.20
C ASN A 774 19.81 30.52 38.49
N ALA A 775 18.48 30.51 38.40
CA ALA A 775 17.59 30.83 39.52
C ALA A 775 17.36 29.63 40.46
N TYR A 776 17.26 28.41 39.93
CA TYR A 776 16.81 27.22 40.66
C TYR A 776 17.75 26.00 40.52
N ASN A 777 18.88 26.13 39.88
CA ASN A 777 19.84 25.08 39.59
C ASN A 777 19.21 23.85 38.87
N LEU A 778 18.25 24.09 37.99
CA LEU A 778 17.58 23.07 37.20
C LEU A 778 18.17 22.99 35.79
N LYS A 779 18.53 21.77 35.35
CA LYS A 779 19.08 21.54 34.00
C LYS A 779 18.03 21.65 32.93
N ASN A 780 16.82 21.16 33.18
CA ASN A 780 15.67 21.17 32.27
C ASN A 780 14.46 21.75 32.98
N SER A 781 13.57 22.38 32.21
CA SER A 781 12.31 22.91 32.69
C SER A 781 11.20 22.56 31.70
N PHE A 782 9.99 22.48 32.19
CA PHE A 782 8.81 22.17 31.36
C PHE A 782 7.87 23.38 31.27
N ASN A 783 7.11 23.41 30.19
CA ASN A 783 5.98 24.33 30.04
C ASN A 783 4.76 23.76 30.75
N ALA A 784 4.10 24.59 31.56
CA ALA A 784 3.02 24.17 32.46
C ALA A 784 1.62 24.06 31.77
N GLY A 785 1.49 24.41 30.49
CA GLY A 785 0.18 24.44 29.80
C GLY A 785 -0.35 23.08 29.41
N VAL A 786 0.49 22.04 29.35
CA VAL A 786 0.13 20.64 29.09
C VAL A 786 0.78 19.74 30.08
N LEU A 787 0.02 19.16 31.01
CA LEU A 787 0.53 18.33 32.09
C LEU A 787 -0.30 17.03 32.22
N LEU A 788 0.34 15.90 32.06
CA LEU A 788 -0.25 14.65 32.54
C LEU A 788 0.18 14.49 34.01
N ILE A 789 -0.76 14.56 34.93
CA ILE A 789 -0.51 14.69 36.38
C ILE A 789 -0.76 13.36 37.07
N ASN A 790 0.18 12.93 37.91
CA ASN A 790 0.06 11.81 38.84
C ASN A 790 -0.57 12.26 40.15
N LEU A 791 -1.91 12.28 40.21
CA LEU A 791 -2.64 12.77 41.39
C LEU A 791 -2.42 11.89 42.64
N GLU A 792 -2.19 10.60 42.44
CA GLU A 792 -1.89 9.67 43.54
C GLU A 792 -0.54 10.01 44.20
N GLN A 793 0.51 10.27 43.37
CA GLN A 793 1.81 10.68 43.86
C GLN A 793 1.79 12.08 44.47
N TRP A 794 0.99 13.02 43.91
CA TRP A 794 0.83 14.35 44.49
C TRP A 794 0.22 14.32 45.90
N ARG A 795 -0.79 13.46 46.12
CA ARG A 795 -1.37 13.28 47.44
C ARG A 795 -0.40 12.63 48.41
N LYS A 796 0.33 11.61 47.96
CA LYS A 796 1.30 10.90 48.80
C LYS A 796 2.42 11.78 49.31
N ASP A 797 2.85 12.74 48.52
CA ASP A 797 3.99 13.63 48.83
C ASP A 797 3.55 15.05 49.22
N ASP A 798 2.25 15.28 49.51
CA ASP A 798 1.64 16.57 49.90
C ASP A 798 2.04 17.74 48.97
N ILE A 799 2.01 17.48 47.65
CA ILE A 799 2.45 18.43 46.63
C ILE A 799 1.62 19.69 46.62
N SER A 800 0.31 19.62 46.81
CA SER A 800 -0.57 20.80 46.85
C SER A 800 -0.10 21.78 47.91
N GLU A 801 0.18 21.31 49.15
CA GLU A 801 0.68 22.16 50.24
C GLU A 801 2.05 22.76 49.92
N LYS A 802 2.97 21.94 49.39
CA LYS A 802 4.32 22.39 48.96
C LYS A 802 4.24 23.48 47.88
N LEU A 803 3.31 23.38 46.95
CA LEU A 803 3.11 24.39 45.89
C LEU A 803 2.69 25.74 46.50
N PHE A 804 1.77 25.78 47.48
CA PHE A 804 1.38 27.02 48.17
C PHE A 804 2.55 27.63 48.94
N LEU A 805 3.24 26.82 49.74
CA LEU A 805 4.41 27.27 50.53
C LEU A 805 5.55 27.81 49.64
N ASN A 806 5.84 27.11 48.52
CA ASN A 806 6.87 27.56 47.60
C ASN A 806 6.43 28.80 46.80
N THR A 807 5.15 29.00 46.52
CA THR A 807 4.65 30.22 45.90
C THR A 807 4.94 31.43 46.77
N GLU A 808 4.64 31.36 48.09
CA GLU A 808 4.92 32.42 49.02
C GLU A 808 6.45 32.70 49.16
N SER A 809 7.24 31.63 49.23
CA SER A 809 8.70 31.75 49.39
C SER A 809 9.35 32.40 48.15
N LEU A 810 9.00 31.96 46.95
CA LEU A 810 9.58 32.49 45.70
C LEU A 810 9.13 33.92 45.46
N ALA A 811 7.92 34.27 45.82
CA ALA A 811 7.42 35.63 45.69
C ALA A 811 8.10 36.61 46.66
N LYS A 812 8.27 36.23 47.94
CA LYS A 812 9.02 37.01 48.93
C LYS A 812 10.45 37.30 48.56
N ASN A 813 11.09 36.37 47.83
CA ASN A 813 12.47 36.51 47.36
C ASN A 813 12.61 37.19 46.01
N ASN A 814 11.50 37.65 45.38
CA ASN A 814 11.44 38.25 44.04
C ASN A 814 12.11 37.41 42.96
N ILE A 815 12.02 36.07 43.06
CA ILE A 815 12.61 35.12 42.12
C ILE A 815 11.56 34.59 41.11
N MET A 816 10.31 34.85 41.34
CA MET A 816 9.21 34.37 40.53
C MET A 816 8.96 35.29 39.32
N GLN A 817 9.08 34.76 38.12
CA GLN A 817 8.93 35.48 36.86
C GLN A 817 7.73 34.98 36.03
N TRP A 818 7.53 33.63 35.97
CA TRP A 818 6.54 32.96 35.15
C TRP A 818 5.43 32.30 35.98
N GLN A 819 5.05 32.94 37.09
CA GLN A 819 3.90 32.54 37.94
C GLN A 819 4.00 31.08 38.42
N ASP A 820 2.91 30.33 38.25
CA ASP A 820 2.79 28.94 38.66
C ASP A 820 3.77 28.01 37.96
N GLN A 821 4.21 28.34 36.72
CA GLN A 821 5.23 27.53 36.02
C GLN A 821 6.54 27.49 36.75
N ASP A 822 6.97 28.62 37.35
CA ASP A 822 8.17 28.69 38.17
C ASP A 822 8.03 27.80 39.40
N VAL A 823 6.89 27.89 40.07
CA VAL A 823 6.64 27.12 41.29
C VAL A 823 6.58 25.62 41.03
N LEU A 824 5.93 25.22 39.94
CA LEU A 824 5.82 23.81 39.53
C LEU A 824 7.23 23.24 39.23
N ASN A 825 8.02 23.93 38.41
CA ASN A 825 9.37 23.50 38.05
C ASN A 825 10.29 23.43 39.31
N TYR A 826 10.22 24.44 40.18
CA TYR A 826 10.96 24.47 41.43
C TYR A 826 10.57 23.31 42.35
N THR A 827 9.26 23.08 42.55
CA THR A 827 8.73 22.05 43.44
C THR A 827 9.04 20.65 42.97
N PHE A 828 8.93 20.38 41.65
CA PHE A 828 9.11 19.03 41.10
C PHE A 828 10.58 18.68 40.87
N GLY A 829 11.44 19.68 40.66
CA GLY A 829 12.84 19.43 40.36
C GLY A 829 13.04 18.53 39.16
N ASN A 830 13.61 17.33 39.39
CA ASN A 830 13.84 16.34 38.32
C ASN A 830 12.79 15.19 38.28
N LYS A 831 11.75 15.26 39.12
CA LYS A 831 10.69 14.21 39.20
C LYS A 831 9.57 14.43 38.15
N TRP A 832 9.95 14.45 36.88
CA TRP A 832 9.01 14.54 35.75
C TRP A 832 9.53 13.83 34.51
N ILE A 833 8.60 13.41 33.64
CA ILE A 833 8.90 12.73 32.40
C ILE A 833 8.91 13.73 31.26
N ILE A 834 9.96 13.68 30.44
CA ILE A 834 10.09 14.55 29.25
C ILE A 834 9.28 13.94 28.14
N LEU A 835 8.27 14.67 27.66
CA LEU A 835 7.48 14.34 26.49
C LEU A 835 8.14 14.82 25.19
N GLY A 836 7.83 14.16 24.06
CA GLY A 836 8.21 14.64 22.74
C GLY A 836 7.55 16.00 22.41
N PRO A 837 8.19 16.85 21.60
CA PRO A 837 7.75 18.24 21.37
C PRO A 837 6.38 18.34 20.71
N ARG A 838 5.89 17.30 20.01
CA ARG A 838 4.56 17.25 19.39
C ARG A 838 3.38 17.42 20.37
N TYR A 839 3.59 17.11 21.66
CA TYR A 839 2.54 17.20 22.69
C TYR A 839 2.35 18.58 23.32
N ASN A 840 3.16 19.57 22.92
CA ASN A 840 2.99 20.97 23.32
C ASN A 840 3.82 21.84 22.38
N VAL A 841 3.31 22.04 21.16
CA VAL A 841 4.01 22.81 20.12
C VAL A 841 3.85 24.30 20.42
N GLN A 842 4.91 24.90 20.92
CA GLN A 842 4.97 26.29 21.35
C GLN A 842 5.42 27.20 20.21
N TYR A 843 5.06 28.50 20.27
CA TYR A 843 5.53 29.50 19.28
C TYR A 843 7.04 29.57 19.17
N SER A 844 7.73 29.42 20.29
CA SER A 844 9.20 29.41 20.35
C SER A 844 9.85 28.35 19.43
N PHE A 845 9.17 27.26 19.10
CA PHE A 845 9.67 26.20 18.19
C PHE A 845 9.95 26.70 16.77
N TYR A 846 9.36 27.81 16.38
CA TYR A 846 9.51 28.41 15.05
C TYR A 846 10.57 29.51 14.97
N LYS A 847 11.33 29.76 16.07
CA LYS A 847 12.42 30.77 16.12
C LYS A 847 13.78 30.07 15.96
N ASP A 848 14.65 30.68 15.15
CA ASP A 848 15.97 30.13 14.76
C ASP A 848 16.98 29.96 15.93
N THR A 849 16.65 30.41 17.13
CA THR A 849 17.59 30.46 18.30
C THR A 849 17.59 29.18 19.13
N GLN A 850 16.94 28.11 18.70
CA GLN A 850 16.65 26.94 19.56
C GLN A 850 17.36 25.66 19.10
N GLN A 851 18.68 25.68 19.08
CA GLN A 851 19.50 24.49 18.87
C GLN A 851 19.65 23.72 20.21
N ASP A 852 19.53 22.37 20.14
CA ASP A 852 19.95 21.38 21.17
C ASP A 852 18.94 20.96 22.28
N LEU A 853 17.65 21.32 22.23
CA LEU A 853 16.70 20.88 23.27
C LEU A 853 15.99 19.55 22.93
N TYR A 854 15.69 19.34 21.68
CA TYR A 854 15.26 18.12 21.07
C TYR A 854 16.10 17.94 19.81
N ASP A 855 16.13 16.73 19.24
CA ASP A 855 16.82 16.56 17.96
C ASP A 855 16.06 17.27 16.84
N ASP A 856 16.76 17.61 15.75
CA ASP A 856 16.20 18.38 14.64
C ASP A 856 14.98 17.70 14.00
N VAL A 857 14.97 16.37 14.01
CA VAL A 857 13.91 15.54 13.46
C VAL A 857 12.65 15.61 14.31
N ASP A 858 12.78 15.51 15.65
CA ASP A 858 11.65 15.63 16.56
C ASP A 858 11.03 17.03 16.47
N MET A 859 11.86 18.07 16.28
CA MET A 859 11.39 19.44 16.08
C MET A 859 10.67 19.62 14.72
N GLU A 860 11.18 19.04 13.66
CA GLU A 860 10.51 19.06 12.34
C GLU A 860 9.17 18.33 12.37
N LEU A 861 9.13 17.17 13.01
CA LEU A 861 7.88 16.42 13.20
C LEU A 861 6.87 17.21 14.05
N ALA A 862 7.31 17.93 15.08
CA ALA A 862 6.43 18.75 15.90
C ALA A 862 5.81 19.89 15.08
N LYS A 863 6.58 20.53 14.21
CA LYS A 863 6.08 21.61 13.33
C LYS A 863 5.09 21.13 12.28
N ASN A 864 5.33 19.95 11.68
CA ASN A 864 4.55 19.43 10.56
C ASN A 864 3.37 18.54 11.00
N TYR A 865 3.51 17.84 12.12
CA TYR A 865 2.51 16.90 12.66
C TYR A 865 2.25 17.12 14.15
N PRO A 866 1.81 18.33 14.57
CA PRO A 866 1.52 18.62 15.96
C PRO A 866 0.38 17.76 16.49
N ILE A 867 0.45 17.32 17.74
CA ILE A 867 -0.67 16.71 18.45
C ILE A 867 -1.39 17.79 19.26
N ILE A 868 -0.65 18.61 19.96
CA ILE A 868 -1.17 19.74 20.73
C ILE A 868 -0.43 21.02 20.33
N ILE A 869 -1.16 22.01 19.85
CA ILE A 869 -0.67 23.35 19.56
C ILE A 869 -1.00 24.23 20.75
N HIS A 870 -0.02 24.89 21.33
CA HIS A 870 -0.18 25.80 22.45
C HIS A 870 0.21 27.22 22.03
N TYR A 871 -0.72 28.12 22.02
CA TYR A 871 -0.50 29.51 21.61
C TYR A 871 0.18 30.34 22.71
N THR A 872 1.34 29.87 23.15
CA THR A 872 2.16 30.61 24.12
C THR A 872 2.61 31.97 23.55
N GLY A 873 2.44 33.04 24.30
CA GLY A 873 2.81 34.41 23.87
C GLY A 873 1.87 35.01 22.82
N ILE A 874 2.01 34.63 21.55
CA ILE A 874 1.22 35.17 20.46
C ILE A 874 -0.12 34.40 20.32
N LYS A 875 -1.24 35.13 20.49
CA LYS A 875 -2.59 34.56 20.45
C LYS A 875 -3.24 34.75 19.10
N PRO A 876 -3.88 33.75 18.50
CA PRO A 876 -4.50 33.85 17.17
C PRO A 876 -5.69 34.82 17.10
N TRP A 877 -6.27 35.19 18.22
CA TRP A 877 -7.40 36.12 18.34
C TRP A 877 -7.00 37.57 18.71
N ARG A 878 -5.72 37.87 18.76
CA ARG A 878 -5.20 39.23 18.99
C ARG A 878 -4.52 39.75 17.71
N GLU A 879 -4.77 40.98 17.37
CA GLU A 879 -4.05 41.65 16.29
C GLU A 879 -2.64 42.05 16.80
N TYR A 880 -1.64 41.56 16.12
CA TYR A 880 -0.23 41.93 16.32
C TYR A 880 0.25 42.59 15.02
N SER A 881 0.96 43.69 15.16
CA SER A 881 1.41 44.51 14.03
C SER A 881 2.49 43.85 13.16
N CYS A 882 3.17 42.81 13.65
CA CYS A 882 4.40 42.28 13.03
C CYS A 882 4.49 40.76 12.89
N GLU A 883 3.80 39.91 13.67
CA GLU A 883 3.99 38.46 13.66
C GLU A 883 2.69 37.72 14.01
N GLN A 884 2.45 36.62 13.30
CA GLN A 884 1.38 35.66 13.62
C GLN A 884 2.00 34.31 13.96
N HIS A 885 1.36 33.54 14.83
CA HIS A 885 1.72 32.13 15.05
C HIS A 885 1.58 31.34 13.74
N PRO A 886 2.56 30.56 13.26
CA PRO A 886 2.48 29.83 11.98
C PRO A 886 1.23 28.96 11.84
N LEU A 887 0.73 28.39 12.93
CA LEU A 887 -0.47 27.55 12.97
C LEU A 887 -1.73 28.30 13.44
N TRP A 888 -1.79 29.65 13.33
CA TRP A 888 -2.91 30.45 13.82
C TRP A 888 -4.26 30.09 13.17
N LYS A 889 -4.26 29.61 11.91
CA LYS A 889 -5.46 29.20 11.18
C LYS A 889 -6.19 28.05 11.87
N LYS A 890 -5.48 27.17 12.55
CA LYS A 890 -6.05 26.02 13.25
C LYS A 890 -7.05 26.44 14.33
N TYR A 891 -6.80 27.51 15.03
CA TYR A 891 -7.76 28.05 15.99
C TYR A 891 -9.10 28.41 15.32
N TRP A 892 -9.06 29.07 14.17
CA TRP A 892 -10.24 29.50 13.43
C TRP A 892 -10.95 28.34 12.73
N GLU A 893 -10.27 27.29 12.36
CA GLU A 893 -10.90 26.05 11.87
C GLU A 893 -11.82 25.43 12.91
N TYR A 894 -11.44 25.43 14.20
CA TYR A 894 -12.25 24.82 15.26
C TYR A 894 -13.29 25.74 15.86
N ILE A 895 -13.17 27.06 15.77
CA ILE A 895 -14.20 28.00 16.23
C ILE A 895 -15.51 27.77 15.50
N GLU A 896 -15.48 27.32 14.25
CA GLU A 896 -16.65 26.98 13.42
C GLU A 896 -17.54 25.92 14.06
N PHE A 897 -17.03 25.12 14.96
CA PHE A 897 -17.79 24.09 15.67
C PHE A 897 -18.33 24.56 17.03
N THR A 898 -18.13 25.83 17.38
CA THR A 898 -18.55 26.41 18.65
C THR A 898 -19.71 27.39 18.48
N ALA A 899 -20.28 27.83 19.60
CA ALA A 899 -21.29 28.90 19.62
C ALA A 899 -20.70 30.29 19.25
N TYR A 900 -19.41 30.37 18.97
CA TYR A 900 -18.68 31.63 18.68
C TYR A 900 -18.34 31.80 17.19
N LYS A 901 -18.79 30.92 16.31
CA LYS A 901 -18.49 30.95 14.86
C LYS A 901 -18.91 32.22 14.12
N GLU A 902 -19.92 32.98 14.67
CA GLU A 902 -20.43 34.19 14.04
C GLU A 902 -19.85 35.49 14.64
N LYS A 903 -18.87 35.39 15.53
CA LYS A 903 -18.16 36.51 16.13
C LYS A 903 -16.77 36.64 15.58
#